data_64c8dd40d4a28bbd9a73701e5b9883ca
#
_entry.id   64c8dd40d4a28bbd9a73701e5b9883ca
#
_cell.length_a   1.000
_cell.length_b   1.000
_cell.length_c   1.000
_cell.angle_alpha   90.00
_cell.angle_beta   90.00
_cell.angle_gamma   90.00
#
_symmetry.space_group_name_H-M   'P 1'
#
loop_
_entity.id
_entity.type
_entity.pdbx_description
1 polymer ?
#
loop_
_entity_poly.entity_id
_entity_poly.type
_entity_poly.pdbx_seq_one_letter_code
_entity_poly.pdbx_strand_id
1 'polypeptide(L)'
;MALLIKNNSIMRRACRIIRLAYIRLDLKQMRLKVLIHKFLACVMLCCFTSNAVANRMLDDDQFLSLSLEELMEIRVVNVSSVSRRTQKLTEVASAIFVITQEDIRRSGATSIPETLRMAPGVQVARISTDKWAVSVRGFNGLSSSKVQVLIDGRSDYSPLIAGTLWAQQDTLMEDIERIEIIRGPAATVWGINAVNGVINIITKKASDTQGTFLTAGGGSFEQGFMSARYGGKINNNTPFRIYAKGFTRDNTASLSGVDNHDQWHSVRGGFRIDHTRGIDQLTLHSEIFYSALGDTLNNAALDLPSITGKGERGHQEGGYMRFRWDRTFSEASSLALQASYDRNRYQLLPYSQYDAESFDVDFQHRFPLLDKHDLTWGLHYRANINKVFDTEVVTFSPRQRDNHFFSFFIRDEIALIPDHLFFTVGTRLDHNDFTGLEVQPNARITWTPNNKHSIWAAISRAVRTPSRLEHDAHVNSDLEYSTLGIPALSIPLLAVLQGRNNFNSEKLLAYELGYRHQFSASASIDISGFINDYSQLRDFTFGGLSLSSGPPQQFILPLYPTNNASALTYGFEVSADWKPMNRWHLHSSYSYLDMHISSSELSQFDPTTGSADKVSPRHQLSLRSNYDISEKLQINLWLRYTSKLAFYDIPDYVTMDAKLAFKPVKNVELFLVGQNLFSEHHREFVSDIIPSMPARIPRGIYVGAQWRF
;
A
#
# COMPACT_ATOMS: atom_id res chain seq x y z
N MET A 1 -33.74 51.41 18.94
CA MET A 1 -34.08 50.25 19.79
C MET A 1 -34.22 48.93 19.01
N ALA A 2 -34.62 48.93 17.74
CA ALA A 2 -34.74 47.74 16.91
C ALA A 2 -33.39 47.14 16.44
N LEU A 3 -32.30 47.90 16.36
CA LEU A 3 -30.95 47.44 16.01
C LEU A 3 -30.21 46.73 17.16
N LEU A 4 -30.54 47.00 18.41
CA LEU A 4 -29.94 46.33 19.58
C LEU A 4 -30.51 44.93 19.84
N ILE A 5 -31.72 44.65 19.36
CA ILE A 5 -32.35 43.32 19.49
C ILE A 5 -31.81 42.31 18.47
N LYS A 6 -31.38 42.77 17.28
CA LYS A 6 -30.80 41.93 16.24
C LYS A 6 -29.39 41.41 16.61
N ASN A 7 -28.59 42.26 17.28
CA ASN A 7 -27.25 41.85 17.73
C ASN A 7 -27.26 40.80 18.85
N ASN A 8 -28.30 40.74 19.67
CA ASN A 8 -28.41 39.73 20.73
C ASN A 8 -28.73 38.32 20.18
N SER A 9 -29.37 38.20 19.02
CA SER A 9 -29.66 36.89 18.38
C SER A 9 -28.44 36.33 17.69
N ILE A 10 -27.59 37.13 17.10
CA ILE A 10 -26.34 36.74 16.46
C ILE A 10 -25.32 36.33 17.52
N MET A 11 -25.20 37.10 18.62
CA MET A 11 -24.36 36.73 19.75
C MET A 11 -24.79 35.39 20.42
N ARG A 12 -26.09 35.18 20.59
CA ARG A 12 -26.61 33.92 21.15
C ARG A 12 -26.38 32.72 20.20
N ARG A 13 -26.47 32.94 18.89
CA ARG A 13 -26.10 31.89 17.90
C ARG A 13 -24.60 31.64 17.91
N ALA A 14 -23.75 32.64 17.94
CA ALA A 14 -22.30 32.51 18.05
C ALA A 14 -21.87 31.79 19.33
N CYS A 15 -22.42 32.14 20.49
CA CYS A 15 -22.19 31.44 21.74
C CYS A 15 -22.70 29.99 21.73
N ARG A 16 -23.80 29.73 21.03
CA ARG A 16 -24.30 28.35 20.89
C ARG A 16 -23.39 27.50 20.00
N ILE A 17 -22.89 28.06 18.90
CA ILE A 17 -21.93 27.39 17.99
C ILE A 17 -20.59 27.13 18.70
N ILE A 18 -20.07 28.15 19.41
CA ILE A 18 -18.84 27.99 20.21
C ILE A 18 -19.01 26.96 21.32
N ARG A 19 -20.16 26.96 22.01
CA ARG A 19 -20.46 25.97 23.05
C ARG A 19 -20.63 24.55 22.49
N LEU A 20 -21.24 24.41 21.31
CA LEU A 20 -21.36 23.12 20.60
C LEU A 20 -20.02 22.64 20.06
N ALA A 21 -19.16 23.54 19.57
CA ALA A 21 -17.79 23.21 19.15
C ALA A 21 -16.93 22.80 20.35
N TYR A 22 -17.06 23.49 21.49
CA TYR A 22 -16.35 23.16 22.71
C TYR A 22 -16.81 21.80 23.28
N ILE A 23 -18.13 21.52 23.28
CA ILE A 23 -18.69 20.22 23.70
C ILE A 23 -18.26 19.09 22.74
N ARG A 24 -18.15 19.35 21.42
CA ARG A 24 -17.64 18.37 20.45
C ARG A 24 -16.14 18.08 20.64
N LEU A 25 -15.32 19.09 20.94
CA LEU A 25 -13.91 18.89 21.28
C LEU A 25 -13.74 18.09 22.59
N ASP A 26 -14.53 18.40 23.60
CA ASP A 26 -14.49 17.70 24.89
C ASP A 26 -14.94 16.23 24.77
N LEU A 27 -15.98 15.97 23.97
CA LEU A 27 -16.45 14.60 23.67
C LEU A 27 -15.42 13.79 22.85
N LYS A 28 -14.69 14.43 21.93
CA LYS A 28 -13.63 13.77 21.14
C LYS A 28 -12.43 13.43 22.04
N GLN A 29 -12.00 14.37 22.87
CA GLN A 29 -10.94 14.12 23.86
C GLN A 29 -11.37 13.09 24.93
N MET A 30 -12.64 13.10 25.34
CA MET A 30 -13.18 12.15 26.29
C MET A 30 -13.29 10.74 25.67
N ARG A 31 -13.70 10.62 24.41
CA ARG A 31 -13.70 9.33 23.67
C ARG A 31 -12.29 8.78 23.47
N LEU A 32 -11.34 9.63 23.11
CA LEU A 32 -9.93 9.25 22.97
C LEU A 32 -9.35 8.81 24.33
N LYS A 33 -9.60 9.55 25.41
CA LYS A 33 -9.18 9.17 26.76
C LYS A 33 -9.79 7.83 27.19
N VAL A 34 -11.08 7.60 26.95
CA VAL A 34 -11.76 6.33 27.29
C VAL A 34 -11.20 5.17 26.44
N LEU A 35 -10.93 5.38 25.16
CA LEU A 35 -10.32 4.38 24.29
C LEU A 35 -8.88 4.06 24.72
N ILE A 36 -8.08 5.08 25.03
CA ILE A 36 -6.71 4.91 25.55
C ILE A 36 -6.73 4.17 26.90
N HIS A 37 -7.66 4.50 27.81
CA HIS A 37 -7.79 3.78 29.06
C HIS A 37 -8.24 2.32 28.89
N LYS A 38 -9.18 2.04 27.98
CA LYS A 38 -9.58 0.67 27.63
C LYS A 38 -8.42 -0.09 26.98
N PHE A 39 -7.67 0.56 26.09
CA PHE A 39 -6.50 -0.01 25.47
C PHE A 39 -5.39 -0.31 26.48
N LEU A 40 -5.07 0.63 27.38
CA LEU A 40 -4.14 0.44 28.48
C LEU A 40 -4.61 -0.64 29.47
N ALA A 41 -5.92 -0.71 29.75
CA ALA A 41 -6.49 -1.77 30.58
C ALA A 41 -6.36 -3.16 29.93
N CYS A 42 -6.55 -3.28 28.60
CA CYS A 42 -6.27 -4.51 27.87
C CYS A 42 -4.78 -4.88 27.93
N VAL A 43 -3.87 -3.89 27.81
CA VAL A 43 -2.42 -4.09 27.98
C VAL A 43 -2.11 -4.61 29.38
N MET A 44 -2.65 -3.97 30.44
CA MET A 44 -2.48 -4.44 31.80
C MET A 44 -3.06 -5.84 32.02
N LEU A 45 -4.25 -6.12 31.47
CA LEU A 45 -4.88 -7.44 31.58
C LEU A 45 -4.03 -8.52 30.89
N CYS A 46 -3.47 -8.25 29.73
CA CYS A 46 -2.52 -9.14 29.05
C CYS A 46 -1.23 -9.33 29.87
N CYS A 47 -0.72 -8.28 30.52
CA CYS A 47 0.43 -8.38 31.41
C CYS A 47 0.15 -9.18 32.70
N PHE A 48 -1.07 -9.09 33.26
CA PHE A 48 -1.46 -9.85 34.46
C PHE A 48 -1.77 -11.32 34.15
N THR A 49 -2.33 -11.62 32.96
CA THR A 49 -2.57 -13.02 32.58
C THR A 49 -1.27 -13.75 32.24
N SER A 50 -0.24 -13.05 31.74
CA SER A 50 1.08 -13.64 31.48
C SER A 50 1.81 -14.04 32.78
N ASN A 51 1.60 -13.35 33.89
CA ASN A 51 2.17 -13.77 35.20
C ASN A 51 1.57 -15.07 35.73
N ALA A 52 0.32 -15.40 35.38
CA ALA A 52 -0.31 -16.66 35.75
C ALA A 52 0.16 -17.84 34.89
N VAL A 53 0.67 -17.56 33.66
CA VAL A 53 1.18 -18.57 32.73
C VAL A 53 2.70 -18.73 32.88
N ALA A 54 3.43 -17.70 33.32
CA ALA A 54 4.89 -17.73 33.50
C ALA A 54 5.37 -18.69 34.60
N ASN A 55 4.49 -19.13 35.50
CA ASN A 55 4.82 -20.13 36.55
C ASN A 55 4.76 -21.59 36.06
N ARG A 56 4.53 -21.85 34.76
CA ARG A 56 4.82 -23.14 34.12
C ARG A 56 6.00 -22.94 33.16
N MET A 57 7.18 -22.75 33.70
CA MET A 57 8.44 -22.88 32.98
C MET A 57 8.51 -24.29 32.40
N LEU A 58 8.41 -24.40 31.08
CA LEU A 58 8.82 -25.59 30.36
C LEU A 58 10.30 -25.41 30.03
N ASP A 59 11.07 -26.38 30.43
CA ASP A 59 12.53 -26.48 30.36
C ASP A 59 13.10 -26.17 28.97
N ASP A 60 14.28 -25.54 28.92
CA ASP A 60 15.18 -25.43 27.75
C ASP A 60 15.56 -26.78 27.15
N ASP A 61 15.37 -27.88 27.86
CA ASP A 61 15.62 -29.26 27.42
C ASP A 61 14.69 -29.72 26.27
N GLN A 62 13.56 -29.06 26.01
CA GLN A 62 12.68 -29.45 24.89
C GLN A 62 13.25 -29.03 23.52
N PHE A 63 14.11 -28.03 23.42
CA PHE A 63 14.79 -27.71 22.14
C PHE A 63 15.89 -28.70 21.79
N LEU A 64 16.52 -29.32 22.80
CA LEU A 64 17.53 -30.37 22.62
C LEU A 64 16.92 -31.72 22.24
N SER A 65 15.59 -31.88 22.37
CA SER A 65 14.87 -33.11 22.01
C SER A 65 14.22 -33.05 20.62
N LEU A 66 14.29 -31.93 19.91
CA LEU A 66 13.78 -31.80 18.55
C LEU A 66 14.72 -32.51 17.57
N SER A 67 14.17 -33.26 16.65
CA SER A 67 14.93 -33.85 15.53
C SER A 67 15.50 -32.73 14.63
N LEU A 68 16.56 -33.03 13.90
CA LEU A 68 17.17 -32.10 12.95
C LEU A 68 16.12 -31.61 11.91
N GLU A 69 15.17 -32.48 11.54
CA GLU A 69 14.04 -32.18 10.66
C GLU A 69 13.07 -31.18 11.30
N GLU A 70 12.74 -31.35 12.59
CA GLU A 70 11.87 -30.42 13.32
C GLU A 70 12.55 -29.05 13.54
N LEU A 71 13.86 -29.02 13.78
CA LEU A 71 14.67 -27.78 13.86
C LEU A 71 14.73 -27.06 12.50
N MET A 72 14.79 -27.79 11.38
CA MET A 72 14.74 -27.23 10.01
C MET A 72 13.35 -26.76 9.62
N GLU A 73 12.27 -27.23 10.26
CA GLU A 73 10.90 -26.81 10.04
C GLU A 73 10.51 -25.54 10.82
N ILE A 74 11.29 -25.12 11.82
CA ILE A 74 11.11 -23.84 12.50
C ILE A 74 11.42 -22.72 11.50
N ARG A 75 10.37 -22.20 10.87
CA ARG A 75 10.47 -21.14 9.89
C ARG A 75 10.79 -19.81 10.59
N VAL A 76 12.08 -19.53 10.76
CA VAL A 76 12.52 -18.19 11.17
C VAL A 76 12.22 -17.22 10.04
N VAL A 77 11.13 -16.47 10.15
CA VAL A 77 10.79 -15.40 9.18
C VAL A 77 11.66 -14.21 9.51
N ASN A 78 12.59 -13.93 8.62
CA ASN A 78 13.40 -12.71 8.69
C ASN A 78 12.74 -11.58 7.91
N VAL A 79 12.75 -10.38 8.50
CA VAL A 79 12.22 -9.16 7.91
C VAL A 79 13.26 -8.05 7.93
N SER A 80 13.17 -7.13 6.98
CA SER A 80 14.14 -6.04 6.86
C SER A 80 13.50 -4.65 6.83
N SER A 81 12.21 -4.54 6.52
CA SER A 81 11.56 -3.26 6.26
C SER A 81 11.35 -2.38 7.49
N VAL A 82 11.31 -2.94 8.71
CA VAL A 82 11.03 -2.17 9.92
C VAL A 82 12.24 -1.39 10.42
N SER A 83 13.43 -1.94 10.22
CA SER A 83 14.67 -1.37 10.74
C SER A 83 15.76 -1.19 9.69
N ARG A 84 15.46 -1.49 8.41
CA ARG A 84 16.41 -1.56 7.29
C ARG A 84 17.59 -2.51 7.56
N ARG A 85 17.40 -3.48 8.44
CA ARG A 85 18.33 -4.61 8.71
C ARG A 85 17.52 -5.91 8.81
N THR A 86 18.17 -7.03 8.54
CA THR A 86 17.55 -8.34 8.74
C THR A 86 17.40 -8.64 10.23
N GLN A 87 16.17 -8.88 10.66
CA GLN A 87 15.81 -9.23 12.05
C GLN A 87 14.77 -10.36 12.03
N LYS A 88 14.69 -11.13 13.10
CA LYS A 88 13.60 -12.10 13.26
C LYS A 88 12.28 -11.35 13.45
N LEU A 89 11.23 -11.86 12.85
CA LEU A 89 9.87 -11.29 12.99
C LEU A 89 9.45 -11.11 14.46
N THR A 90 9.86 -12.02 15.34
CA THR A 90 9.55 -11.98 16.78
C THR A 90 10.22 -10.83 17.53
N GLU A 91 11.30 -10.29 17.02
CA GLU A 91 12.08 -9.21 17.65
C GLU A 91 11.61 -7.81 17.21
N VAL A 92 10.62 -7.73 16.31
CA VAL A 92 10.21 -6.48 15.67
C VAL A 92 8.95 -5.89 16.31
N ALA A 93 9.04 -4.65 16.81
CA ALA A 93 7.91 -3.89 17.36
C ALA A 93 7.07 -3.23 16.25
N SER A 94 6.39 -4.01 15.43
CA SER A 94 5.50 -3.51 14.38
C SER A 94 4.53 -4.58 13.92
N ALA A 95 3.33 -4.18 13.49
CA ALA A 95 2.43 -5.06 12.76
C ALA A 95 2.98 -5.29 11.35
N ILE A 96 3.68 -6.39 11.13
CA ILE A 96 4.25 -6.76 9.82
C ILE A 96 3.69 -8.09 9.33
N PHE A 97 3.42 -8.19 8.04
CA PHE A 97 3.01 -9.42 7.36
C PHE A 97 3.95 -9.72 6.21
N VAL A 98 4.30 -10.98 6.03
CA VAL A 98 5.23 -11.42 4.98
C VAL A 98 4.52 -12.38 4.03
N ILE A 99 4.46 -12.00 2.76
CA ILE A 99 4.01 -12.87 1.67
C ILE A 99 5.27 -13.46 1.03
N THR A 100 5.42 -14.76 1.11
CA THR A 100 6.59 -15.45 0.57
C THR A 100 6.45 -15.78 -0.90
N GLN A 101 7.56 -16.13 -1.56
CA GLN A 101 7.53 -16.61 -2.94
C GLN A 101 6.62 -17.85 -3.10
N GLU A 102 6.59 -18.72 -2.11
CA GLU A 102 5.73 -19.91 -2.15
C GLU A 102 4.25 -19.54 -2.03
N ASP A 103 3.89 -18.55 -1.20
CA ASP A 103 2.54 -18.00 -1.13
C ASP A 103 2.10 -17.43 -2.49
N ILE A 104 2.99 -16.64 -3.13
CA ILE A 104 2.75 -16.08 -4.46
C ILE A 104 2.53 -17.20 -5.49
N ARG A 105 3.43 -18.19 -5.54
CA ARG A 105 3.34 -19.31 -6.48
C ARG A 105 2.04 -20.10 -6.32
N ARG A 106 1.63 -20.39 -5.07
CA ARG A 106 0.43 -21.19 -4.76
C ARG A 106 -0.88 -20.42 -5.00
N SER A 107 -0.87 -19.10 -4.94
CA SER A 107 -2.09 -18.30 -5.05
C SER A 107 -2.72 -18.28 -6.43
N GLY A 108 -1.93 -18.43 -7.49
CA GLY A 108 -2.37 -18.20 -8.86
C GLY A 108 -2.60 -16.70 -9.18
N ALA A 109 -2.09 -15.78 -8.36
CA ALA A 109 -2.13 -14.34 -8.67
C ALA A 109 -1.19 -14.02 -9.83
N THR A 110 -1.63 -13.15 -10.74
CA THR A 110 -0.91 -12.76 -11.96
C THR A 110 -0.33 -11.35 -11.89
N SER A 111 -0.57 -10.64 -10.77
CA SER A 111 -0.03 -9.30 -10.50
C SER A 111 0.27 -9.10 -9.03
N ILE A 112 1.14 -8.13 -8.72
CA ILE A 112 1.55 -7.82 -7.35
C ILE A 112 0.34 -7.42 -6.48
N PRO A 113 -0.58 -6.50 -6.90
CA PRO A 113 -1.71 -6.10 -6.08
C PRO A 113 -2.59 -7.28 -5.64
N GLU A 114 -2.83 -8.25 -6.52
CA GLU A 114 -3.65 -9.42 -6.18
C GLU A 114 -3.03 -10.26 -5.04
N THR A 115 -1.69 -10.30 -4.94
CA THR A 115 -1.02 -11.02 -3.83
C THR A 115 -1.21 -10.31 -2.49
N LEU A 116 -1.35 -8.98 -2.48
CA LEU A 116 -1.51 -8.19 -1.26
C LEU A 116 -2.82 -8.48 -0.52
N ARG A 117 -3.83 -9.06 -1.20
CA ARG A 117 -5.09 -9.53 -0.58
C ARG A 117 -4.89 -10.61 0.50
N MET A 118 -3.68 -11.18 0.62
CA MET A 118 -3.34 -12.15 1.67
C MET A 118 -3.16 -11.49 3.03
N ALA A 119 -2.77 -10.22 3.06
CA ALA A 119 -2.40 -9.51 4.29
C ALA A 119 -3.63 -8.94 4.99
N PRO A 120 -3.78 -9.14 6.31
CA PRO A 120 -4.86 -8.51 7.08
C PRO A 120 -4.69 -6.99 7.09
N GLY A 121 -5.80 -6.24 7.08
CA GLY A 121 -5.78 -4.78 7.11
C GLY A 121 -5.35 -4.09 5.81
N VAL A 122 -5.08 -4.87 4.76
CA VAL A 122 -4.82 -4.37 3.40
C VAL A 122 -6.08 -4.55 2.57
N GLN A 123 -6.65 -3.43 2.14
CA GLN A 123 -7.75 -3.45 1.17
C GLN A 123 -7.15 -3.37 -0.24
N VAL A 124 -7.44 -4.38 -1.05
CA VAL A 124 -7.14 -4.38 -2.48
C VAL A 124 -8.46 -4.46 -3.22
N ALA A 125 -8.73 -3.50 -4.07
CA ALA A 125 -9.94 -3.45 -4.86
C ALA A 125 -9.60 -3.14 -6.31
N ARG A 126 -10.05 -3.99 -7.22
CA ARG A 126 -9.82 -3.84 -8.65
C ARG A 126 -10.82 -2.86 -9.24
N ILE A 127 -10.32 -1.86 -9.98
CA ILE A 127 -11.12 -0.82 -10.62
C ILE A 127 -11.38 -1.17 -12.09
N SER A 128 -10.34 -1.60 -12.79
CA SER A 128 -10.37 -2.01 -14.20
C SER A 128 -9.31 -3.08 -14.46
N THR A 129 -9.03 -3.39 -15.69
CA THR A 129 -8.01 -4.39 -16.05
C THR A 129 -6.60 -4.03 -15.57
N ASP A 130 -6.27 -2.74 -15.57
CA ASP A 130 -4.95 -2.19 -15.24
C ASP A 130 -4.91 -1.35 -13.94
N LYS A 131 -6.06 -1.09 -13.28
CA LYS A 131 -6.15 -0.19 -12.14
C LYS A 131 -6.59 -0.90 -10.86
N TRP A 132 -5.91 -0.61 -9.77
CA TRP A 132 -6.23 -1.10 -8.42
C TRP A 132 -6.19 0.06 -7.42
N ALA A 133 -7.15 0.04 -6.50
CA ALA A 133 -7.08 0.79 -5.27
C ALA A 133 -6.52 -0.11 -4.17
N VAL A 134 -5.36 0.27 -3.60
CA VAL A 134 -4.68 -0.50 -2.54
C VAL A 134 -4.41 0.40 -1.36
N SER A 135 -4.94 0.07 -0.20
CA SER A 135 -4.71 0.84 1.03
C SER A 135 -4.44 -0.06 2.23
N VAL A 136 -3.90 0.54 3.27
CA VAL A 136 -3.67 -0.09 4.57
C VAL A 136 -4.47 0.68 5.61
N ARG A 137 -5.33 0.00 6.38
CA ARG A 137 -6.12 0.60 7.46
C ARG A 137 -6.98 1.79 7.01
N GLY A 138 -7.63 1.66 5.85
CA GLY A 138 -8.59 2.64 5.33
C GLY A 138 -8.01 3.71 4.40
N PHE A 139 -8.84 4.69 4.03
CA PHE A 139 -8.55 5.75 3.06
C PHE A 139 -8.18 5.19 1.67
N ASN A 140 -8.99 4.24 1.19
CA ASN A 140 -8.73 3.60 -0.11
C ASN A 140 -9.02 4.55 -1.27
N GLY A 141 -8.25 4.39 -2.35
CA GLY A 141 -8.37 5.14 -3.59
C GLY A 141 -7.31 4.68 -4.60
N LEU A 142 -7.44 5.13 -5.84
CA LEU A 142 -6.53 4.76 -6.93
C LEU A 142 -5.06 5.12 -6.62
N SER A 143 -4.81 6.27 -6.02
CA SER A 143 -3.44 6.72 -5.69
C SER A 143 -2.90 6.14 -4.39
N SER A 144 -3.78 5.75 -3.44
CA SER A 144 -3.38 5.20 -2.13
C SER A 144 -2.39 6.08 -1.35
N SER A 145 -2.69 7.35 -1.23
CA SER A 145 -1.77 8.44 -0.84
C SER A 145 -1.09 8.30 0.53
N LYS A 146 -1.52 7.36 1.37
CA LYS A 146 -0.99 7.14 2.74
C LYS A 146 -0.12 5.89 2.87
N VAL A 147 0.18 5.23 1.74
CA VAL A 147 0.99 4.00 1.71
C VAL A 147 2.23 4.22 0.84
N GLN A 148 3.39 3.91 1.40
CA GLN A 148 4.66 3.93 0.67
C GLN A 148 4.91 2.56 0.04
N VAL A 149 5.10 2.51 -1.28
CA VAL A 149 5.45 1.28 -2.00
C VAL A 149 6.91 1.33 -2.40
N LEU A 150 7.60 0.22 -2.17
CA LEU A 150 9.03 0.08 -2.45
C LEU A 150 9.29 -1.20 -3.26
N ILE A 151 10.23 -1.15 -4.18
CA ILE A 151 10.82 -2.32 -4.83
C ILE A 151 12.31 -2.32 -4.55
N ASP A 152 12.79 -3.32 -3.78
CA ASP A 152 14.17 -3.40 -3.30
C ASP A 152 14.66 -2.11 -2.62
N GLY A 153 13.79 -1.42 -1.87
CA GLY A 153 14.08 -0.16 -1.20
C GLY A 153 13.99 1.10 -2.08
N ARG A 154 13.76 1.00 -3.39
CA ARG A 154 13.46 2.11 -4.28
C ARG A 154 11.99 2.53 -4.11
N SER A 155 11.76 3.79 -3.78
CA SER A 155 10.41 4.33 -3.62
C SER A 155 9.72 4.54 -4.97
N ASP A 156 8.48 4.07 -5.07
CA ASP A 156 7.62 4.26 -6.25
C ASP A 156 6.51 5.31 -6.02
N TYR A 157 6.60 6.07 -4.97
CA TYR A 157 5.63 7.12 -4.67
C TYR A 157 5.79 8.32 -5.60
N SER A 158 4.74 8.62 -6.37
CA SER A 158 4.69 9.77 -7.27
C SER A 158 4.19 11.03 -6.55
N PRO A 159 4.97 12.12 -6.48
CA PRO A 159 4.52 13.38 -5.91
C PRO A 159 3.54 14.14 -6.82
N LEU A 160 3.34 13.68 -8.07
CA LEU A 160 2.37 14.27 -8.98
C LEU A 160 0.93 13.97 -8.53
N ILE A 161 0.65 12.71 -8.16
CA ILE A 161 -0.69 12.21 -7.85
C ILE A 161 -0.84 11.77 -6.39
N ALA A 162 0.21 11.88 -5.57
CA ALA A 162 0.27 11.37 -4.20
C ALA A 162 0.00 9.86 -4.11
N GLY A 163 0.89 9.04 -4.64
CA GLY A 163 0.76 7.57 -4.52
C GLY A 163 1.40 6.76 -5.63
N THR A 164 1.00 5.51 -5.75
CA THR A 164 1.58 4.53 -6.67
C THR A 164 0.57 4.09 -7.70
N LEU A 165 0.93 4.13 -8.99
CA LEU A 165 0.17 3.54 -10.08
C LEU A 165 0.61 2.09 -10.28
N TRP A 166 -0.23 1.15 -9.86
CA TRP A 166 0.11 -0.27 -9.83
C TRP A 166 0.36 -0.89 -11.21
N ALA A 167 -0.22 -0.35 -12.29
CA ALA A 167 0.07 -0.80 -13.65
C ALA A 167 1.53 -0.59 -14.08
N GLN A 168 2.21 0.40 -13.48
CA GLN A 168 3.64 0.64 -13.70
C GLN A 168 4.52 -0.30 -12.87
N GLN A 169 3.98 -0.85 -11.76
CA GLN A 169 4.70 -1.67 -10.81
C GLN A 169 4.41 -3.15 -11.02
N ASP A 170 5.17 -3.74 -11.89
CA ASP A 170 5.17 -5.17 -12.15
C ASP A 170 6.61 -5.65 -12.33
N THR A 171 6.86 -6.93 -12.08
CA THR A 171 8.13 -7.59 -12.34
C THR A 171 7.88 -9.07 -12.61
N LEU A 172 8.92 -9.85 -12.83
CA LEU A 172 8.77 -11.30 -12.90
C LEU A 172 8.36 -11.84 -11.51
N MET A 173 7.12 -12.29 -11.36
CA MET A 173 6.55 -12.73 -10.08
C MET A 173 7.37 -13.83 -9.41
N GLU A 174 8.01 -14.68 -10.21
CA GLU A 174 8.88 -15.76 -9.77
C GLU A 174 10.22 -15.28 -9.21
N ASP A 175 10.60 -14.04 -9.51
CA ASP A 175 11.81 -13.40 -8.98
C ASP A 175 11.57 -12.58 -7.72
N ILE A 176 10.32 -12.43 -7.28
CA ILE A 176 10.01 -11.88 -5.97
C ILE A 176 10.43 -12.93 -4.92
N GLU A 177 11.28 -12.54 -3.97
CA GLU A 177 11.64 -13.36 -2.83
C GLU A 177 10.53 -13.35 -1.78
N ARG A 178 10.07 -12.14 -1.43
CA ARG A 178 8.98 -11.90 -0.50
C ARG A 178 8.45 -10.48 -0.63
N ILE A 179 7.26 -10.25 -0.11
CA ILE A 179 6.68 -8.91 0.07
C ILE A 179 6.49 -8.69 1.56
N GLU A 180 7.12 -7.66 2.11
CA GLU A 180 6.99 -7.25 3.50
C GLU A 180 6.00 -6.09 3.59
N ILE A 181 4.94 -6.24 4.39
CA ILE A 181 3.87 -5.25 4.54
C ILE A 181 3.86 -4.79 5.99
N ILE A 182 4.34 -3.58 6.23
CA ILE A 182 4.21 -2.89 7.53
C ILE A 182 2.85 -2.22 7.54
N ARG A 183 2.05 -2.52 8.56
CA ARG A 183 0.73 -1.92 8.80
C ARG A 183 0.83 -0.98 9.98
N GLY A 184 0.71 0.32 9.71
CA GLY A 184 0.95 1.41 10.66
C GLY A 184 2.14 2.28 10.25
N PRO A 185 2.39 3.39 10.98
CA PRO A 185 3.40 4.36 10.62
C PRO A 185 4.81 3.78 10.60
N ALA A 186 5.52 4.02 9.49
CA ALA A 186 6.91 3.65 9.30
C ALA A 186 7.78 4.85 8.86
N ALA A 187 7.27 6.06 9.10
CA ALA A 187 7.82 7.30 8.58
C ALA A 187 9.22 7.62 9.09
N THR A 188 9.57 7.27 10.33
CA THR A 188 10.94 7.47 10.87
C THR A 188 11.99 6.74 10.03
N VAL A 189 11.65 5.60 9.44
CA VAL A 189 12.57 4.79 8.63
C VAL A 189 12.45 5.12 7.14
N TRP A 190 11.22 5.25 6.63
CA TRP A 190 10.93 5.36 5.19
C TRP A 190 10.54 6.78 4.75
N GLY A 191 10.39 7.73 5.70
CA GLY A 191 10.13 9.14 5.42
C GLY A 191 8.67 9.47 5.25
N ILE A 192 8.44 10.68 4.73
CA ILE A 192 7.11 11.19 4.43
C ILE A 192 6.30 10.21 3.57
N ASN A 193 4.95 10.25 3.74
CA ASN A 193 3.98 9.43 3.03
C ASN A 193 3.91 7.95 3.48
N ALA A 194 4.85 7.44 4.31
CA ALA A 194 4.75 6.15 5.00
C ALA A 194 3.82 6.26 6.22
N VAL A 195 2.56 6.68 6.01
CA VAL A 195 1.62 7.08 7.06
C VAL A 195 0.85 5.88 7.60
N ASN A 196 0.12 5.17 6.73
CA ASN A 196 -0.69 4.02 7.11
C ASN A 196 0.07 2.70 6.96
N GLY A 197 1.15 2.69 6.19
CA GLY A 197 1.95 1.50 5.98
C GLY A 197 3.04 1.63 4.93
N VAL A 198 3.80 0.54 4.83
CA VAL A 198 4.83 0.36 3.80
C VAL A 198 4.66 -1.02 3.18
N ILE A 199 4.69 -1.09 1.86
CA ILE A 199 4.72 -2.33 1.09
C ILE A 199 6.09 -2.41 0.42
N ASN A 200 6.95 -3.32 0.85
CA ASN A 200 8.28 -3.50 0.30
C ASN A 200 8.38 -4.84 -0.44
N ILE A 201 8.53 -4.77 -1.74
CA ILE A 201 8.69 -5.90 -2.64
C ILE A 201 10.19 -6.17 -2.76
N ILE A 202 10.64 -7.34 -2.31
CA ILE A 202 12.04 -7.72 -2.28
C ILE A 202 12.28 -8.80 -3.32
N THR A 203 13.20 -8.56 -4.25
CA THR A 203 13.52 -9.52 -5.31
C THR A 203 14.68 -10.43 -4.89
N LYS A 204 14.68 -11.66 -5.42
CA LYS A 204 15.75 -12.63 -5.21
C LYS A 204 17.10 -12.09 -5.66
N LYS A 205 18.17 -12.54 -5.02
CA LYS A 205 19.54 -12.28 -5.50
C LYS A 205 19.77 -12.97 -6.84
N ALA A 206 20.70 -12.47 -7.64
CA ALA A 206 21.07 -13.10 -8.91
C ALA A 206 21.63 -14.51 -8.71
N SER A 207 22.30 -14.78 -7.56
CA SER A 207 22.79 -16.12 -7.18
C SER A 207 21.66 -17.16 -7.06
N ASP A 208 20.45 -16.72 -6.67
CA ASP A 208 19.33 -17.62 -6.37
C ASP A 208 18.44 -17.88 -7.60
N THR A 209 18.82 -17.29 -8.73
CA THR A 209 18.06 -17.32 -9.99
C THR A 209 18.89 -17.83 -11.17
N GLN A 210 19.84 -18.69 -10.90
CA GLN A 210 20.72 -19.26 -11.92
C GLN A 210 19.98 -20.28 -12.81
N GLY A 211 20.48 -20.49 -14.02
CA GLY A 211 19.85 -21.34 -15.01
C GLY A 211 18.75 -20.63 -15.80
N THR A 212 18.02 -21.38 -16.58
CA THR A 212 16.92 -20.88 -17.41
C THR A 212 15.57 -21.13 -16.77
N PHE A 213 14.69 -20.16 -16.86
CA PHE A 213 13.29 -20.24 -16.45
C PHE A 213 12.40 -19.75 -17.58
N LEU A 214 11.39 -20.56 -17.92
CA LEU A 214 10.36 -20.22 -18.89
C LEU A 214 8.99 -20.43 -18.25
N THR A 215 8.05 -19.52 -18.54
CA THR A 215 6.63 -19.73 -18.24
C THR A 215 5.79 -19.19 -19.38
N ALA A 216 4.70 -19.90 -19.68
CA ALA A 216 3.71 -19.45 -20.65
C ALA A 216 2.34 -20.00 -20.28
N GLY A 217 1.29 -19.31 -20.68
CA GLY A 217 -0.08 -19.73 -20.45
C GLY A 217 -1.09 -18.76 -21.05
N GLY A 218 -2.37 -19.05 -20.80
CA GLY A 218 -3.48 -18.21 -21.26
C GLY A 218 -4.83 -18.80 -20.85
N GLY A 219 -5.87 -18.01 -21.01
CA GLY A 219 -7.23 -18.39 -20.61
C GLY A 219 -8.27 -17.36 -21.00
N SER A 220 -9.32 -17.24 -20.22
CA SER A 220 -10.45 -16.37 -20.54
C SER A 220 -10.12 -14.89 -20.33
N PHE A 221 -9.75 -14.48 -19.11
CA PHE A 221 -9.41 -13.10 -18.78
C PHE A 221 -7.90 -12.83 -18.94
N GLU A 222 -7.04 -13.69 -18.45
CA GLU A 222 -5.61 -13.72 -18.75
C GLU A 222 -5.42 -14.36 -20.14
N GLN A 223 -5.63 -13.58 -21.22
CA GLN A 223 -5.67 -14.11 -22.59
C GLN A 223 -4.37 -14.78 -22.98
N GLY A 224 -3.23 -14.23 -22.55
CA GLY A 224 -1.93 -14.83 -22.79
C GLY A 224 -0.84 -14.19 -21.96
N PHE A 225 0.11 -14.98 -21.50
CA PHE A 225 1.32 -14.51 -20.84
C PHE A 225 2.51 -15.40 -21.18
N MET A 226 3.66 -14.77 -21.23
CA MET A 226 4.94 -15.46 -21.45
C MET A 226 6.05 -14.72 -20.72
N SER A 227 6.96 -15.47 -20.12
CA SER A 227 8.18 -14.91 -19.52
C SER A 227 9.36 -15.86 -19.72
N ALA A 228 10.54 -15.26 -19.89
CA ALA A 228 11.80 -15.97 -19.97
C ALA A 228 12.83 -15.28 -19.08
N ARG A 229 13.62 -16.05 -18.34
CA ARG A 229 14.75 -15.58 -17.57
C ARG A 229 15.95 -16.49 -17.77
N TYR A 230 17.13 -15.87 -17.87
CA TYR A 230 18.41 -16.55 -17.83
C TYR A 230 19.28 -15.98 -16.72
N GLY A 231 19.78 -16.83 -15.85
CA GLY A 231 20.75 -16.52 -14.81
C GLY A 231 22.08 -17.20 -15.09
N GLY A 232 23.17 -16.44 -14.99
CA GLY A 232 24.52 -16.93 -15.20
C GLY A 232 25.53 -16.25 -14.27
N LYS A 233 26.80 -16.55 -14.46
CA LYS A 233 27.91 -15.95 -13.71
C LYS A 233 28.93 -15.35 -14.69
N ILE A 234 29.29 -14.08 -14.51
CA ILE A 234 30.46 -13.49 -15.20
C ILE A 234 31.75 -14.10 -14.63
N ASN A 235 31.78 -14.25 -13.30
CA ASN A 235 32.77 -15.00 -12.54
C ASN A 235 32.13 -15.48 -11.21
N ASN A 236 32.86 -16.22 -10.39
CA ASN A 236 32.34 -16.83 -9.15
C ASN A 236 31.69 -15.82 -8.19
N ASN A 237 32.13 -14.56 -8.21
CA ASN A 237 31.67 -13.51 -7.31
C ASN A 237 30.65 -12.56 -7.97
N THR A 238 30.31 -12.81 -9.26
CA THR A 238 29.48 -11.89 -10.04
C THR A 238 28.37 -12.67 -10.77
N PRO A 239 27.36 -13.17 -10.05
CA PRO A 239 26.16 -13.69 -10.67
C PRO A 239 25.33 -12.56 -11.29
N PHE A 240 24.62 -12.92 -12.38
CA PHE A 240 23.66 -12.04 -13.03
C PHE A 240 22.40 -12.77 -13.43
N ARG A 241 21.34 -12.05 -13.69
CA ARG A 241 20.14 -12.51 -14.38
C ARG A 241 19.65 -11.44 -15.35
N ILE A 242 19.02 -11.93 -16.42
CA ILE A 242 18.28 -11.10 -17.38
C ILE A 242 16.93 -11.76 -17.60
N TYR A 243 15.87 -10.96 -17.81
CA TYR A 243 14.55 -11.49 -18.09
C TYR A 243 13.77 -10.62 -19.08
N ALA A 244 12.77 -11.25 -19.70
CA ALA A 244 11.71 -10.60 -20.46
C ALA A 244 10.36 -11.21 -20.07
N LYS A 245 9.31 -10.39 -20.03
CA LYS A 245 7.94 -10.74 -19.70
C LYS A 245 6.99 -9.99 -20.62
N GLY A 246 5.93 -10.66 -21.08
CA GLY A 246 4.82 -10.05 -21.78
C GLY A 246 3.51 -10.71 -21.44
N PHE A 247 2.43 -9.94 -21.46
CA PHE A 247 1.09 -10.46 -21.26
C PHE A 247 0.01 -9.61 -21.96
N THR A 248 -1.15 -10.22 -22.10
CA THR A 248 -2.37 -9.56 -22.57
C THR A 248 -3.55 -9.98 -21.71
N ARG A 249 -4.36 -9.02 -21.29
CA ARG A 249 -5.60 -9.20 -20.52
C ARG A 249 -6.79 -8.66 -21.27
N ASP A 250 -7.91 -9.37 -21.13
CA ASP A 250 -9.16 -9.00 -21.74
C ASP A 250 -9.83 -7.83 -21.03
N ASN A 251 -10.84 -7.27 -21.68
CA ASN A 251 -11.66 -6.20 -21.14
C ASN A 251 -12.50 -6.66 -19.94
N THR A 252 -12.84 -5.70 -19.08
CA THR A 252 -13.95 -5.83 -18.16
C THR A 252 -15.25 -5.37 -18.83
N ALA A 253 -16.38 -5.63 -18.21
CA ALA A 253 -17.67 -5.12 -18.64
C ALA A 253 -18.21 -4.07 -17.67
N SER A 254 -18.94 -3.09 -18.20
CA SER A 254 -19.69 -2.10 -17.42
C SER A 254 -20.86 -2.76 -16.65
N LEU A 255 -21.55 -1.99 -15.81
CA LEU A 255 -22.71 -2.48 -15.06
C LEU A 255 -23.87 -2.92 -15.97
N SER A 256 -23.99 -2.33 -17.15
CA SER A 256 -24.96 -2.72 -18.19
C SER A 256 -24.53 -3.93 -19.02
N GLY A 257 -23.30 -4.43 -18.83
CA GLY A 257 -22.74 -5.55 -19.61
C GLY A 257 -22.06 -5.13 -20.92
N VAL A 258 -21.93 -3.84 -21.17
CA VAL A 258 -21.18 -3.31 -22.32
C VAL A 258 -19.69 -3.37 -22.02
N ASP A 259 -18.87 -3.66 -23.03
CA ASP A 259 -17.43 -3.70 -22.96
C ASP A 259 -16.85 -2.35 -22.54
N ASN A 260 -15.95 -2.34 -21.54
CA ASN A 260 -15.28 -1.13 -21.05
C ASN A 260 -14.07 -0.74 -21.91
N HIS A 261 -13.70 -1.54 -22.90
CA HIS A 261 -12.52 -1.34 -23.75
C HIS A 261 -11.23 -1.08 -22.97
N ASP A 262 -11.10 -1.67 -21.78
CA ASP A 262 -10.00 -1.49 -20.84
C ASP A 262 -8.95 -2.62 -20.92
N GLN A 263 -8.82 -3.25 -22.09
CA GLN A 263 -7.80 -4.26 -22.33
C GLN A 263 -6.39 -3.73 -22.02
N TRP A 264 -5.54 -4.62 -21.53
CA TRP A 264 -4.19 -4.26 -21.13
C TRP A 264 -3.14 -5.20 -21.72
N HIS A 265 -2.20 -4.62 -22.47
CA HIS A 265 -1.04 -5.32 -23.02
C HIS A 265 0.22 -4.72 -22.43
N SER A 266 1.14 -5.55 -21.95
CA SER A 266 2.41 -5.07 -21.38
C SER A 266 3.57 -5.95 -21.80
N VAL A 267 4.70 -5.31 -22.08
CA VAL A 267 6.01 -5.95 -22.26
C VAL A 267 7.01 -5.30 -21.33
N ARG A 268 7.88 -6.11 -20.74
CA ARG A 268 8.83 -5.69 -19.73
C ARG A 268 10.13 -6.50 -19.84
N GLY A 269 11.26 -5.85 -19.62
CA GLY A 269 12.54 -6.51 -19.56
C GLY A 269 13.44 -5.89 -18.51
N GLY A 270 14.32 -6.68 -17.91
CA GLY A 270 15.21 -6.20 -16.90
C GLY A 270 16.43 -7.09 -16.67
N PHE A 271 17.37 -6.57 -15.92
CA PHE A 271 18.54 -7.32 -15.47
C PHE A 271 18.93 -6.97 -14.04
N ARG A 272 19.60 -7.90 -13.39
CA ARG A 272 20.24 -7.70 -12.07
C ARG A 272 21.63 -8.33 -12.10
N ILE A 273 22.63 -7.61 -11.59
CA ILE A 273 23.99 -8.06 -11.37
C ILE A 273 24.31 -7.84 -9.90
N ASP A 274 24.76 -8.88 -9.21
CA ASP A 274 25.29 -8.81 -7.85
C ASP A 274 26.78 -9.10 -7.90
N HIS A 275 27.63 -8.31 -7.22
CA HIS A 275 29.04 -8.52 -7.12
C HIS A 275 29.48 -8.49 -5.67
N THR A 276 30.18 -9.53 -5.21
CA THR A 276 30.70 -9.63 -3.84
C THR A 276 32.22 -9.55 -3.85
N ARG A 277 32.79 -8.63 -3.05
CA ARG A 277 34.22 -8.47 -2.88
C ARG A 277 34.57 -8.29 -1.39
N GLY A 278 34.98 -9.36 -0.75
CA GLY A 278 35.25 -9.34 0.69
C GLY A 278 34.00 -8.98 1.48
N ILE A 279 34.03 -7.84 2.18
CA ILE A 279 32.94 -7.32 3.00
C ILE A 279 31.96 -6.42 2.21
N ASP A 280 32.23 -6.18 0.92
CA ASP A 280 31.41 -5.33 0.04
C ASP A 280 30.47 -6.19 -0.82
N GLN A 281 29.23 -5.74 -0.93
CA GLN A 281 28.25 -6.24 -1.87
C GLN A 281 27.73 -5.09 -2.74
N LEU A 282 27.87 -5.23 -4.05
CA LEU A 282 27.39 -4.27 -5.04
C LEU A 282 26.25 -4.89 -5.83
N THR A 283 25.18 -4.16 -6.02
CA THR A 283 24.03 -4.57 -6.82
C THR A 283 23.71 -3.51 -7.87
N LEU A 284 23.60 -3.90 -9.13
CA LEU A 284 23.04 -3.10 -10.21
C LEU A 284 21.76 -3.79 -10.70
N HIS A 285 20.65 -3.06 -10.68
CA HIS A 285 19.35 -3.56 -11.09
C HIS A 285 18.65 -2.53 -11.98
N SER A 286 18.10 -2.98 -13.11
CA SER A 286 17.41 -2.12 -14.07
C SER A 286 16.25 -2.84 -14.70
N GLU A 287 15.21 -2.07 -15.05
CA GLU A 287 14.02 -2.56 -15.72
C GLU A 287 13.46 -1.48 -16.63
N ILE A 288 12.93 -1.88 -17.78
CA ILE A 288 12.19 -1.04 -18.73
C ILE A 288 10.86 -1.71 -19.07
N PHE A 289 9.84 -0.91 -19.35
CA PHE A 289 8.53 -1.42 -19.74
C PHE A 289 7.83 -0.52 -20.75
N TYR A 290 6.92 -1.13 -21.49
CA TYR A 290 5.92 -0.47 -22.33
C TYR A 290 4.57 -1.18 -22.11
N SER A 291 3.51 -0.41 -21.94
CA SER A 291 2.14 -0.93 -21.80
C SER A 291 1.18 -0.13 -22.65
N ALA A 292 0.38 -0.82 -23.45
CA ALA A 292 -0.79 -0.25 -24.12
C ALA A 292 -2.00 -0.43 -23.20
N LEU A 293 -2.74 0.65 -22.98
CA LEU A 293 -3.88 0.73 -22.07
C LEU A 293 -5.14 1.08 -22.85
N GLY A 294 -6.23 0.42 -22.54
CA GLY A 294 -7.57 0.86 -22.92
C GLY A 294 -8.30 1.50 -21.75
N ASP A 295 -9.27 2.32 -22.01
CA ASP A 295 -10.24 2.80 -21.01
C ASP A 295 -11.48 3.36 -21.69
N THR A 296 -12.62 3.29 -21.01
CA THR A 296 -13.82 4.06 -21.33
C THR A 296 -14.04 5.04 -20.20
N LEU A 297 -13.88 6.33 -20.52
CA LEU A 297 -14.04 7.40 -19.56
C LEU A 297 -15.49 7.88 -19.51
N ASN A 298 -16.00 8.09 -18.31
CA ASN A 298 -17.31 8.66 -18.06
C ASN A 298 -17.13 10.12 -17.63
N ASN A 299 -17.34 11.06 -18.58
CA ASN A 299 -17.27 12.48 -18.28
C ASN A 299 -18.36 13.22 -19.07
N ALA A 300 -19.53 13.42 -18.45
CA ALA A 300 -20.70 14.03 -19.07
C ALA A 300 -20.64 15.57 -19.14
N ALA A 301 -19.80 16.25 -18.29
CA ALA A 301 -19.74 17.72 -18.24
C ALA A 301 -19.08 18.37 -19.44
N LEU A 302 -18.30 17.65 -20.21
CA LEU A 302 -17.51 18.28 -21.25
C LEU A 302 -18.21 18.33 -22.60
N ASP A 303 -19.45 17.82 -22.74
CA ASP A 303 -20.21 17.77 -24.01
C ASP A 303 -19.32 17.38 -25.21
N LEU A 304 -18.24 16.69 -24.89
CA LEU A 304 -17.31 16.18 -25.88
C LEU A 304 -18.07 15.09 -26.66
N PRO A 305 -18.15 15.18 -27.98
CA PRO A 305 -18.87 14.22 -28.78
C PRO A 305 -18.36 12.81 -28.45
N SER A 306 -19.10 12.11 -27.59
CA SER A 306 -18.92 10.69 -27.25
C SER A 306 -17.51 10.31 -26.74
N ILE A 307 -17.13 10.81 -25.56
CA ILE A 307 -16.22 10.03 -24.71
C ILE A 307 -16.96 8.77 -24.18
N THR A 308 -18.28 8.80 -24.23
CA THR A 308 -19.14 7.62 -24.01
C THR A 308 -19.00 6.65 -25.20
N GLY A 309 -18.18 5.60 -25.03
CA GLY A 309 -18.20 4.42 -25.88
C GLY A 309 -17.13 4.29 -26.96
N LYS A 310 -16.15 5.18 -27.04
CA LYS A 310 -14.92 4.89 -27.78
C LYS A 310 -13.83 4.60 -26.78
N GLY A 311 -13.39 3.33 -26.71
CA GLY A 311 -12.23 2.94 -25.90
C GLY A 311 -11.03 3.79 -26.26
N GLU A 312 -10.68 4.73 -25.38
CA GLU A 312 -9.48 5.53 -25.55
C GLU A 312 -8.26 4.63 -25.36
N ARG A 313 -7.35 4.66 -26.32
CA ARG A 313 -6.09 3.94 -26.24
C ARG A 313 -5.05 4.86 -25.65
N GLY A 314 -4.60 4.50 -24.45
CA GLY A 314 -3.48 5.12 -23.80
C GLY A 314 -2.23 4.26 -23.88
N HIS A 315 -1.13 4.82 -23.44
CA HIS A 315 0.08 4.06 -23.20
C HIS A 315 0.84 4.60 -21.99
N GLN A 316 1.63 3.74 -21.42
CA GLN A 316 2.63 4.09 -20.42
C GLN A 316 3.94 3.38 -20.74
N GLU A 317 5.03 4.10 -20.56
CA GLU A 317 6.37 3.58 -20.74
C GLU A 317 7.30 4.13 -19.68
N GLY A 318 8.32 3.39 -19.34
CA GLY A 318 9.25 3.83 -18.33
C GLY A 318 10.30 2.80 -18.00
N GLY A 319 11.00 3.08 -16.93
CA GLY A 319 12.00 2.20 -16.39
C GLY A 319 12.80 2.85 -15.30
N TYR A 320 13.66 2.06 -14.71
CA TYR A 320 14.58 2.53 -13.67
C TYR A 320 15.95 1.87 -13.78
N MET A 321 16.92 2.52 -13.17
CA MET A 321 18.24 1.97 -12.87
C MET A 321 18.55 2.24 -11.39
N ARG A 322 18.93 1.20 -10.68
CA ARG A 322 19.26 1.25 -9.26
C ARG A 322 20.65 0.65 -9.03
N PHE A 323 21.49 1.40 -8.34
CA PHE A 323 22.77 0.95 -7.81
C PHE A 323 22.68 0.88 -6.29
N ARG A 324 23.24 -0.16 -5.67
CA ARG A 324 23.35 -0.31 -4.23
C ARG A 324 24.71 -0.87 -3.85
N TRP A 325 25.31 -0.28 -2.84
CA TRP A 325 26.51 -0.74 -2.19
C TRP A 325 26.24 -0.97 -0.71
N ASP A 326 26.44 -2.21 -0.26
CA ASP A 326 26.39 -2.61 1.14
C ASP A 326 27.78 -3.02 1.59
N ARG A 327 28.23 -2.50 2.75
CA ARG A 327 29.47 -2.88 3.40
C ARG A 327 29.18 -3.33 4.82
N THR A 328 29.61 -4.56 5.16
CA THR A 328 29.42 -5.17 6.48
C THR A 328 30.73 -5.21 7.21
N PHE A 329 30.93 -4.32 8.19
CA PHE A 329 32.15 -4.28 9.00
C PHE A 329 32.15 -5.37 10.08
N SER A 330 30.96 -5.65 10.67
CA SER A 330 30.69 -6.72 11.62
C SER A 330 29.18 -7.04 11.63
N GLU A 331 28.73 -8.03 12.40
CA GLU A 331 27.29 -8.30 12.59
C GLU A 331 26.51 -7.11 13.13
N ALA A 332 27.18 -6.25 13.92
CA ALA A 332 26.57 -5.06 14.52
C ALA A 332 26.87 -3.75 13.77
N SER A 333 27.76 -3.76 12.75
CA SER A 333 28.15 -2.54 12.05
C SER A 333 28.11 -2.70 10.54
N SER A 334 27.37 -1.81 9.86
CA SER A 334 27.20 -1.86 8.41
C SER A 334 26.90 -0.49 7.83
N LEU A 335 27.21 -0.33 6.55
CA LEU A 335 26.92 0.84 5.75
C LEU A 335 26.16 0.42 4.49
N ALA A 336 25.18 1.22 4.09
CA ALA A 336 24.48 1.06 2.82
C ALA A 336 24.37 2.40 2.09
N LEU A 337 24.67 2.40 0.79
CA LEU A 337 24.45 3.52 -0.10
C LEU A 337 23.64 3.02 -1.30
N GLN A 338 22.52 3.67 -1.59
CA GLN A 338 21.69 3.38 -2.74
C GLN A 338 21.52 4.65 -3.58
N ALA A 339 21.59 4.52 -4.90
CA ALA A 339 21.21 5.55 -5.84
C ALA A 339 20.28 4.96 -6.89
N SER A 340 19.22 5.69 -7.27
CA SER A 340 18.33 5.29 -8.36
C SER A 340 17.94 6.46 -9.24
N TYR A 341 17.67 6.14 -10.49
CA TYR A 341 17.05 7.01 -11.48
C TYR A 341 15.84 6.31 -12.07
N ASP A 342 14.72 7.01 -12.11
CA ASP A 342 13.44 6.54 -12.62
C ASP A 342 12.91 7.50 -13.66
N ARG A 343 12.31 6.97 -14.74
CA ARG A 343 11.58 7.75 -15.72
C ARG A 343 10.29 7.04 -16.08
N ASN A 344 9.19 7.79 -16.03
CA ASN A 344 7.85 7.31 -16.38
C ASN A 344 7.15 8.33 -17.27
N ARG A 345 6.59 7.85 -18.37
CA ARG A 345 5.70 8.60 -19.24
C ARG A 345 4.33 7.94 -19.23
N TYR A 346 3.31 8.74 -19.12
CA TYR A 346 1.92 8.28 -19.13
C TYR A 346 1.11 9.15 -20.08
N GLN A 347 0.28 8.52 -20.90
CA GLN A 347 -0.67 9.18 -21.78
C GLN A 347 -1.99 8.42 -21.78
N LEU A 348 -3.06 9.11 -21.49
CA LEU A 348 -4.44 8.66 -21.63
C LEU A 348 -5.27 9.87 -22.08
N LEU A 349 -5.34 10.10 -23.39
CA LEU A 349 -6.05 11.26 -23.92
C LEU A 349 -7.55 10.96 -24.07
N PRO A 350 -8.41 11.97 -23.86
CA PRO A 350 -8.10 13.38 -23.57
C PRO A 350 -7.88 13.70 -22.09
N TYR A 351 -7.76 12.68 -21.20
CA TYR A 351 -7.76 12.86 -19.76
C TYR A 351 -6.44 13.41 -19.21
N SER A 352 -5.31 12.75 -19.44
CA SER A 352 -4.02 13.13 -18.83
C SER A 352 -2.82 12.71 -19.65
N GLN A 353 -1.78 13.55 -19.65
CA GLN A 353 -0.47 13.22 -20.21
C GLN A 353 0.62 13.86 -19.34
N TYR A 354 1.65 13.07 -18.95
CA TYR A 354 2.80 13.58 -18.21
C TYR A 354 4.09 12.80 -18.47
N ASP A 355 5.22 13.47 -18.27
CA ASP A 355 6.56 12.91 -18.12
C ASP A 355 7.02 13.17 -16.69
N ALA A 356 7.51 12.12 -16.01
CA ALA A 356 8.00 12.19 -14.64
C ALA A 356 9.38 11.52 -14.55
N GLU A 357 10.34 12.22 -13.97
CA GLU A 357 11.67 11.72 -13.71
C GLU A 357 11.97 11.87 -12.21
N SER A 358 12.69 10.93 -11.64
CA SER A 358 13.19 11.06 -10.26
C SER A 358 14.62 10.55 -10.13
N PHE A 359 15.39 11.25 -9.33
CA PHE A 359 16.73 10.86 -8.88
C PHE A 359 16.72 10.77 -7.36
N ASP A 360 17.19 9.65 -6.82
CA ASP A 360 17.11 9.32 -5.41
C ASP A 360 18.46 8.80 -4.92
N VAL A 361 18.94 9.33 -3.76
CA VAL A 361 20.15 8.86 -3.08
C VAL A 361 19.83 8.66 -1.62
N ASP A 362 20.07 7.46 -1.11
CA ASP A 362 19.84 7.07 0.28
C ASP A 362 21.11 6.47 0.88
N PHE A 363 21.56 7.04 2.00
CA PHE A 363 22.70 6.60 2.76
C PHE A 363 22.28 6.19 4.16
N GLN A 364 22.81 5.08 4.66
CA GLN A 364 22.58 4.59 6.00
C GLN A 364 23.87 4.05 6.60
N HIS A 365 24.10 4.33 7.88
CA HIS A 365 25.16 3.75 8.67
C HIS A 365 24.62 3.26 10.02
N ARG A 366 24.94 2.01 10.35
CA ARG A 366 24.61 1.35 11.63
C ARG A 366 25.88 0.99 12.36
N PHE A 367 25.91 1.22 13.66
CA PHE A 367 27.02 0.82 14.54
C PHE A 367 26.55 0.71 15.99
N PRO A 368 27.18 -0.18 16.78
CA PRO A 368 26.93 -0.25 18.22
C PRO A 368 27.58 0.94 18.91
N LEU A 369 26.85 1.55 19.86
CA LEU A 369 27.35 2.61 20.72
C LEU A 369 27.26 2.12 22.17
N LEU A 370 28.37 1.86 22.81
CA LEU A 370 28.41 1.17 24.10
C LEU A 370 27.80 -0.26 24.00
N ASP A 371 27.58 -0.91 25.14
CA ASP A 371 27.15 -2.33 25.16
C ASP A 371 25.66 -2.54 24.89
N LYS A 372 24.83 -1.49 24.99
CA LYS A 372 23.37 -1.61 24.97
C LYS A 372 22.68 -0.87 23.81
N HIS A 373 23.40 -0.04 23.09
CA HIS A 373 22.85 0.85 22.07
C HIS A 373 23.22 0.38 20.66
N ASP A 374 22.23 0.23 19.80
CA ASP A 374 22.38 -0.05 18.38
C ASP A 374 21.88 1.17 17.58
N LEU A 375 22.82 2.03 17.23
CA LEU A 375 22.53 3.30 16.58
C LEU A 375 22.48 3.12 15.06
N THR A 376 21.41 3.63 14.44
CA THR A 376 21.29 3.74 12.99
C THR A 376 20.95 5.19 12.63
N TRP A 377 21.69 5.77 11.69
CA TRP A 377 21.40 7.08 11.14
C TRP A 377 21.54 7.08 9.63
N GLY A 378 20.95 8.06 8.97
CA GLY A 378 21.06 8.15 7.52
C GLY A 378 20.62 9.49 6.96
N LEU A 379 20.97 9.66 5.68
CA LEU A 379 20.67 10.82 4.86
C LEU A 379 19.94 10.36 3.61
N HIS A 380 18.97 11.14 3.17
CA HIS A 380 18.25 10.86 1.95
C HIS A 380 18.00 12.16 1.17
N TYR A 381 18.24 12.10 -0.13
CA TYR A 381 17.92 13.16 -1.06
C TYR A 381 17.14 12.61 -2.25
N ARG A 382 16.05 13.28 -2.62
CA ARG A 382 15.27 12.96 -3.81
C ARG A 382 14.92 14.22 -4.57
N ALA A 383 15.17 14.21 -5.89
CA ALA A 383 14.69 15.20 -6.84
C ALA A 383 13.63 14.58 -7.75
N ASN A 384 12.49 15.24 -7.91
CA ASN A 384 11.44 14.83 -8.83
C ASN A 384 11.19 15.95 -9.84
N ILE A 385 11.29 15.64 -11.12
CA ILE A 385 11.05 16.55 -12.23
C ILE A 385 9.78 16.06 -12.91
N ASN A 386 8.72 16.86 -12.89
CA ASN A 386 7.43 16.48 -13.47
C ASN A 386 6.97 17.52 -14.47
N LYS A 387 6.73 17.10 -15.71
CA LYS A 387 6.14 17.90 -16.77
C LYS A 387 4.78 17.33 -17.14
N VAL A 388 3.74 18.14 -16.99
CA VAL A 388 2.37 17.79 -17.37
C VAL A 388 2.01 18.55 -18.63
N PHE A 389 1.35 17.88 -19.56
CA PHE A 389 0.82 18.46 -20.78
C PHE A 389 -0.66 18.76 -20.58
N ASP A 390 -1.08 19.98 -20.93
CA ASP A 390 -2.48 20.37 -20.78
C ASP A 390 -3.37 19.52 -21.67
N THR A 391 -4.47 19.08 -21.10
CA THR A 391 -5.55 18.39 -21.78
C THR A 391 -6.86 19.15 -21.55
N GLU A 392 -7.95 18.70 -22.14
CA GLU A 392 -9.27 19.31 -21.91
C GLU A 392 -9.78 19.09 -20.47
N VAL A 393 -9.31 18.04 -19.81
CA VAL A 393 -9.76 17.66 -18.45
C VAL A 393 -8.80 18.19 -17.40
N VAL A 394 -7.48 18.07 -17.63
CA VAL A 394 -6.46 18.33 -16.60
C VAL A 394 -5.41 19.31 -17.12
N THR A 395 -5.21 20.38 -16.39
CA THR A 395 -4.11 21.34 -16.62
C THR A 395 -3.33 21.57 -15.33
N PHE A 396 -2.08 22.02 -15.44
CA PHE A 396 -1.22 22.32 -14.28
C PHE A 396 -0.55 23.69 -14.43
N SER A 397 -0.53 24.44 -13.35
CA SER A 397 0.17 25.72 -13.28
C SER A 397 1.11 25.76 -12.06
N PRO A 398 2.44 25.70 -12.27
CA PRO A 398 3.17 25.58 -13.55
C PRO A 398 3.05 24.18 -14.19
N ARG A 399 3.21 24.07 -15.51
CA ARG A 399 3.22 22.78 -16.23
C ARG A 399 4.40 21.89 -15.82
N GLN A 400 5.55 22.50 -15.58
CA GLN A 400 6.74 21.79 -15.06
C GLN A 400 7.06 22.30 -13.67
N ARG A 401 7.40 21.36 -12.77
CA ARG A 401 7.90 21.64 -11.42
C ARG A 401 8.96 20.63 -11.06
N ASP A 402 10.03 21.15 -10.47
CA ASP A 402 11.07 20.37 -9.82
C ASP A 402 10.81 20.43 -8.32
N ASN A 403 10.80 19.27 -7.66
CA ASN A 403 10.56 19.14 -6.23
C ASN A 403 11.73 18.42 -5.56
N HIS A 404 12.24 19.00 -4.48
CA HIS A 404 13.38 18.48 -3.73
C HIS A 404 12.96 18.03 -2.34
N PHE A 405 13.48 16.88 -1.93
CA PHE A 405 13.26 16.30 -0.61
C PHE A 405 14.63 15.99 0.01
N PHE A 406 14.87 16.51 1.21
CA PHE A 406 16.05 16.23 2.00
C PHE A 406 15.61 15.62 3.32
N SER A 407 16.28 14.58 3.77
CA SER A 407 15.95 13.96 5.03
C SER A 407 17.19 13.53 5.81
N PHE A 408 17.10 13.65 7.12
CA PHE A 408 17.99 13.05 8.09
C PHE A 408 17.19 12.22 9.07
N PHE A 409 17.63 11.00 9.37
CA PHE A 409 17.01 10.22 10.44
C PHE A 409 18.07 9.65 11.40
N ILE A 410 17.64 9.46 12.63
CA ILE A 410 18.41 8.78 13.67
C ILE A 410 17.46 7.89 14.47
N ARG A 411 17.92 6.68 14.78
CA ARG A 411 17.21 5.68 15.56
C ARG A 411 18.21 5.00 16.50
N ASP A 412 17.83 4.83 17.75
CA ASP A 412 18.56 4.06 18.75
C ASP A 412 17.69 2.90 19.24
N GLU A 413 18.21 1.69 19.22
CA GLU A 413 17.60 0.52 19.83
C GLU A 413 18.41 0.13 21.05
N ILE A 414 17.77 0.26 22.22
CA ILE A 414 18.39 0.11 23.53
C ILE A 414 17.99 -1.24 24.11
N ALA A 415 18.94 -2.12 24.35
CA ALA A 415 18.72 -3.38 25.07
C ALA A 415 18.61 -3.10 26.56
N LEU A 416 17.38 -2.88 27.07
CA LEU A 416 17.11 -2.69 28.50
C LEU A 416 17.41 -3.95 29.29
N ILE A 417 16.97 -5.11 28.76
CA ILE A 417 17.33 -6.45 29.23
C ILE A 417 17.81 -7.20 27.96
N PRO A 418 19.10 -7.59 27.89
CA PRO A 418 19.63 -8.32 26.75
C PRO A 418 18.73 -9.49 26.35
N ASP A 419 18.49 -9.65 25.06
CA ASP A 419 17.67 -10.70 24.42
C ASP A 419 16.17 -10.67 24.75
N HIS A 420 15.73 -9.87 25.75
CA HIS A 420 14.35 -9.92 26.24
C HIS A 420 13.57 -8.62 26.13
N LEU A 421 14.17 -7.46 26.42
CA LEU A 421 13.45 -6.19 26.46
C LEU A 421 14.22 -5.10 25.71
N PHE A 422 13.66 -4.62 24.63
CA PHE A 422 14.22 -3.58 23.79
C PHE A 422 13.35 -2.34 23.79
N PHE A 423 13.97 -1.17 23.91
CA PHE A 423 13.32 0.12 23.71
C PHE A 423 13.93 0.79 22.50
N THR A 424 13.12 1.17 21.54
CA THR A 424 13.55 1.88 20.33
C THR A 424 13.00 3.29 20.35
N VAL A 425 13.85 4.28 20.17
CA VAL A 425 13.46 5.67 19.97
C VAL A 425 14.12 6.20 18.70
N GLY A 426 13.42 7.02 17.96
CA GLY A 426 13.97 7.62 16.75
C GLY A 426 13.16 8.82 16.27
N THR A 427 13.79 9.57 15.39
CA THR A 427 13.13 10.68 14.70
C THR A 427 13.67 10.82 13.30
N ARG A 428 12.84 11.37 12.43
CA ARG A 428 13.22 11.79 11.08
C ARG A 428 12.84 13.24 10.88
N LEU A 429 13.75 13.98 10.28
CA LEU A 429 13.58 15.36 9.85
C LEU A 429 13.54 15.36 8.32
N ASP A 430 12.41 15.74 7.74
CA ASP A 430 12.23 15.82 6.31
C ASP A 430 11.97 17.27 5.91
N HIS A 431 12.72 17.79 4.94
CA HIS A 431 12.45 19.07 4.29
C HIS A 431 11.91 18.81 2.88
N ASN A 432 10.81 19.47 2.52
CA ASN A 432 10.20 19.39 1.20
C ASN A 432 9.71 20.77 0.73
N ASP A 433 9.61 20.94 -0.59
CA ASP A 433 9.27 22.22 -1.21
C ASP A 433 7.80 22.64 -1.02
N PHE A 434 6.91 21.75 -0.54
CA PHE A 434 5.51 22.06 -0.32
C PHE A 434 5.25 22.66 1.06
N THR A 435 5.78 22.04 2.12
CA THR A 435 5.44 22.37 3.52
C THR A 435 6.66 22.69 4.39
N GLY A 436 7.89 22.68 3.82
CA GLY A 436 9.12 22.92 4.55
C GLY A 436 9.49 21.74 5.45
N LEU A 437 9.81 22.02 6.72
CA LEU A 437 10.33 21.04 7.66
C LEU A 437 9.21 20.25 8.35
N GLU A 438 9.30 18.92 8.28
CA GLU A 438 8.45 17.97 8.99
C GLU A 438 9.28 17.10 9.95
N VAL A 439 8.75 16.84 11.14
CA VAL A 439 9.41 16.05 12.19
C VAL A 439 8.57 14.81 12.48
N GLN A 440 9.17 13.63 12.40
CA GLN A 440 8.46 12.35 12.53
C GLN A 440 9.09 11.46 13.61
N PRO A 441 8.79 11.71 14.91
CA PRO A 441 9.31 10.91 16.02
C PRO A 441 8.52 9.61 16.17
N ASN A 442 9.20 8.60 16.73
CA ASN A 442 8.56 7.38 17.22
C ASN A 442 9.24 6.86 18.49
N ALA A 443 8.48 6.09 19.27
CA ALA A 443 9.00 5.30 20.39
C ALA A 443 8.31 3.93 20.36
N ARG A 444 9.07 2.87 20.61
CA ARG A 444 8.61 1.48 20.56
C ARG A 444 9.23 0.69 21.69
N ILE A 445 8.51 -0.31 22.18
CA ILE A 445 9.01 -1.27 23.15
C ILE A 445 8.67 -2.67 22.68
N THR A 446 9.62 -3.60 22.76
CA THR A 446 9.43 -5.02 22.47
C THR A 446 9.87 -5.83 23.65
N TRP A 447 9.00 -6.72 24.11
CA TRP A 447 9.28 -7.67 25.18
C TRP A 447 9.14 -9.10 24.68
N THR A 448 10.22 -9.85 24.70
CA THR A 448 10.31 -11.26 24.31
C THR A 448 10.70 -12.11 25.52
N PRO A 449 9.73 -12.44 26.41
CA PRO A 449 10.03 -13.18 27.63
C PRO A 449 10.66 -14.55 27.36
N ASN A 450 10.42 -15.11 26.17
CA ASN A 450 11.04 -16.33 25.65
C ASN A 450 10.86 -16.38 24.11
N ASN A 451 11.40 -17.39 23.46
CA ASN A 451 11.38 -17.56 22.01
C ASN A 451 9.98 -17.78 21.40
N LYS A 452 8.95 -18.04 22.22
CA LYS A 452 7.57 -18.28 21.76
C LYS A 452 6.66 -17.07 21.86
N HIS A 453 6.99 -16.10 22.68
CA HIS A 453 6.13 -14.93 22.97
C HIS A 453 6.85 -13.63 22.59
N SER A 454 6.15 -12.75 21.92
CA SER A 454 6.59 -11.38 21.67
C SER A 454 5.40 -10.43 21.90
N ILE A 455 5.60 -9.44 22.74
CA ILE A 455 4.65 -8.36 23.02
C ILE A 455 5.33 -7.05 22.64
N TRP A 456 4.65 -6.19 21.92
CA TRP A 456 5.20 -4.90 21.55
C TRP A 456 4.15 -3.80 21.61
N ALA A 457 4.61 -2.58 21.86
CA ALA A 457 3.79 -1.38 21.76
C ALA A 457 4.57 -0.28 21.03
N ALA A 458 3.83 0.62 20.39
CA ALA A 458 4.42 1.73 19.65
C ALA A 458 3.56 2.99 19.71
N ILE A 459 4.22 4.15 19.71
CA ILE A 459 3.64 5.45 19.43
C ILE A 459 4.45 6.11 18.32
N SER A 460 3.77 6.62 17.29
CA SER A 460 4.45 7.14 16.11
C SER A 460 3.69 8.33 15.53
N ARG A 461 4.42 9.37 15.15
CA ARG A 461 3.91 10.46 14.31
C ARG A 461 4.37 10.25 12.86
N ALA A 462 3.44 10.44 11.92
CA ALA A 462 3.73 10.41 10.49
C ALA A 462 2.98 11.53 9.76
N VAL A 463 3.49 11.94 8.60
CA VAL A 463 2.88 12.97 7.76
C VAL A 463 2.76 12.53 6.30
N ARG A 464 1.68 12.96 5.66
CA ARG A 464 1.51 12.93 4.20
C ARG A 464 1.70 14.34 3.66
N THR A 465 2.69 14.53 2.81
CA THR A 465 2.92 15.82 2.14
C THR A 465 1.92 16.02 1.00
N PRO A 466 1.62 17.28 0.65
CA PRO A 466 0.85 17.58 -0.55
C PRO A 466 1.45 17.00 -1.83
N SER A 467 0.61 16.83 -2.84
CA SER A 467 1.00 16.51 -4.20
C SER A 467 0.83 17.71 -5.12
N ARG A 468 1.34 17.61 -6.33
CA ARG A 468 1.09 18.61 -7.36
C ARG A 468 -0.41 18.70 -7.73
N LEU A 469 -1.13 17.58 -7.63
CA LEU A 469 -2.59 17.58 -7.86
C LEU A 469 -3.31 18.53 -6.89
N GLU A 470 -2.88 18.63 -5.64
CA GLU A 470 -3.48 19.49 -4.61
C GLU A 470 -2.96 20.93 -4.66
N HIS A 471 -1.76 21.16 -5.21
CA HIS A 471 -1.13 22.47 -5.29
C HIS A 471 -1.32 23.18 -6.63
N ASP A 472 -1.16 22.45 -7.76
CA ASP A 472 -0.95 23.04 -9.08
C ASP A 472 -2.06 22.71 -10.07
N ALA A 473 -2.90 21.69 -9.80
CA ALA A 473 -3.83 21.16 -10.78
C ALA A 473 -5.09 22.02 -10.91
N HIS A 474 -5.62 22.03 -12.14
CA HIS A 474 -6.99 22.41 -12.45
C HIS A 474 -7.61 21.20 -13.16
N VAL A 475 -8.62 20.60 -12.53
CA VAL A 475 -9.30 19.42 -13.07
C VAL A 475 -10.76 19.74 -13.28
N ASN A 476 -11.19 19.71 -14.54
CA ASN A 476 -12.59 19.83 -14.92
C ASN A 476 -13.31 18.52 -14.56
N SER A 477 -14.34 18.63 -13.74
CA SER A 477 -15.12 17.49 -13.26
C SER A 477 -16.60 17.76 -13.43
N ASP A 478 -17.34 16.69 -13.70
CA ASP A 478 -18.80 16.74 -13.69
C ASP A 478 -19.31 16.90 -12.26
N LEU A 479 -20.25 17.83 -12.09
CA LEU A 479 -21.04 17.93 -10.89
C LEU A 479 -22.51 18.16 -11.29
N GLU A 480 -23.37 17.19 -11.00
CA GLU A 480 -24.80 17.39 -11.24
C GLU A 480 -25.39 18.36 -10.22
N TYR A 481 -26.34 19.19 -10.64
CA TYR A 481 -27.11 20.07 -9.75
C TYR A 481 -27.76 19.32 -8.59
N SER A 482 -28.24 18.11 -8.84
CA SER A 482 -28.83 17.21 -7.84
C SER A 482 -27.88 16.93 -6.69
N THR A 483 -26.58 16.82 -6.96
CA THR A 483 -25.52 16.60 -5.96
C THR A 483 -25.40 17.78 -4.99
N LEU A 484 -25.73 18.98 -5.46
CA LEU A 484 -25.72 20.21 -4.65
C LEU A 484 -27.07 20.50 -3.98
N GLY A 485 -28.09 19.69 -4.20
CA GLY A 485 -29.46 19.96 -3.75
C GLY A 485 -30.11 21.16 -4.43
N ILE A 486 -29.61 21.55 -5.61
CA ILE A 486 -30.12 22.67 -6.42
C ILE A 486 -30.99 22.12 -7.54
N PRO A 487 -32.16 22.73 -7.86
CA PRO A 487 -32.94 22.32 -9.03
C PRO A 487 -32.11 22.40 -10.32
N ALA A 488 -32.27 21.46 -11.20
CA ALA A 488 -31.58 21.44 -12.49
C ALA A 488 -31.86 22.73 -13.27
N LEU A 489 -30.81 23.42 -13.67
CA LEU A 489 -30.86 24.57 -14.55
C LEU A 489 -30.60 24.15 -15.99
N SER A 490 -31.07 24.92 -16.95
CA SER A 490 -30.81 24.67 -18.38
C SER A 490 -29.39 24.99 -18.81
N ILE A 491 -28.58 25.61 -17.93
CA ILE A 491 -27.17 25.92 -18.15
C ILE A 491 -26.31 24.84 -17.47
N PRO A 492 -25.38 24.17 -18.14
CA PRO A 492 -24.50 23.17 -17.53
C PRO A 492 -23.68 23.72 -16.37
N LEU A 493 -23.38 22.87 -15.38
CA LEU A 493 -22.53 23.19 -14.24
C LEU A 493 -21.22 22.43 -14.35
N LEU A 494 -20.10 23.13 -14.44
CA LEU A 494 -18.77 22.57 -14.42
C LEU A 494 -18.12 22.79 -13.04
N ALA A 495 -17.84 21.75 -12.33
CA ALA A 495 -17.00 21.81 -11.15
C ALA A 495 -15.52 21.80 -11.55
N VAL A 496 -14.74 22.72 -11.01
CA VAL A 496 -13.30 22.79 -11.28
C VAL A 496 -12.52 22.60 -9.98
N LEU A 497 -11.90 21.44 -9.81
CA LEU A 497 -10.92 21.27 -8.74
C LEU A 497 -9.71 22.15 -9.03
N GLN A 498 -9.46 23.12 -8.17
CA GLN A 498 -8.37 24.08 -8.32
C GLN A 498 -7.40 23.99 -7.14
N GLY A 499 -6.17 23.56 -7.41
CA GLY A 499 -5.11 23.44 -6.42
C GLY A 499 -4.76 24.78 -5.74
N ARG A 500 -4.20 24.68 -4.53
CA ARG A 500 -3.80 25.83 -3.71
C ARG A 500 -2.43 25.64 -3.08
N ASN A 501 -1.58 26.68 -3.16
CA ASN A 501 -0.23 26.66 -2.59
C ASN A 501 -0.19 26.64 -1.05
N ASN A 502 -1.31 26.88 -0.37
CA ASN A 502 -1.41 26.85 1.10
C ASN A 502 -1.97 25.54 1.65
N PHE A 503 -2.08 24.51 0.82
CA PHE A 503 -2.44 23.16 1.29
C PHE A 503 -1.26 22.54 2.05
N ASN A 504 -1.50 22.12 3.29
CA ASN A 504 -0.49 21.63 4.24
C ASN A 504 -0.44 20.10 4.31
N SER A 505 0.57 19.58 5.02
CA SER A 505 0.69 18.14 5.30
C SER A 505 -0.46 17.65 6.18
N GLU A 506 -1.00 16.49 5.82
CA GLU A 506 -1.88 15.72 6.71
C GLU A 506 -1.04 15.01 7.78
N LYS A 507 -1.57 14.88 8.99
CA LYS A 507 -0.84 14.38 10.15
C LYS A 507 -1.55 13.19 10.77
N LEU A 508 -0.76 12.21 11.18
CA LEU A 508 -1.20 11.04 11.96
C LEU A 508 -0.42 10.95 13.26
N LEU A 509 -1.13 10.70 14.36
CA LEU A 509 -0.58 10.17 15.60
C LEU A 509 -1.20 8.80 15.86
N ALA A 510 -0.35 7.75 15.87
CA ALA A 510 -0.79 6.37 15.98
C ALA A 510 -0.31 5.74 17.29
N TYR A 511 -1.18 4.92 17.89
CA TYR A 511 -0.93 4.07 19.03
C TYR A 511 -1.19 2.63 18.62
N GLU A 512 -0.22 1.74 18.85
CA GLU A 512 -0.28 0.36 18.42
C GLU A 512 0.15 -0.58 19.54
N LEU A 513 -0.47 -1.75 19.57
CA LEU A 513 -0.13 -2.86 20.45
C LEU A 513 -0.19 -4.16 19.67
N GLY A 514 0.77 -5.06 19.88
CA GLY A 514 0.73 -6.38 19.26
C GLY A 514 1.22 -7.50 20.16
N TYR A 515 0.78 -8.70 19.84
CA TYR A 515 1.16 -9.94 20.48
C TYR A 515 1.36 -11.04 19.45
N ARG A 516 2.50 -11.70 19.50
CA ARG A 516 2.83 -12.87 18.70
C ARG A 516 3.04 -14.07 19.60
N HIS A 517 2.49 -15.20 19.19
CA HIS A 517 2.69 -16.46 19.88
C HIS A 517 2.97 -17.61 18.92
N GLN A 518 4.05 -18.31 19.18
CA GLN A 518 4.41 -19.57 18.52
C GLN A 518 4.00 -20.73 19.42
N PHE A 519 2.84 -21.35 19.13
CA PHE A 519 2.34 -22.49 19.92
C PHE A 519 3.25 -23.71 19.79
N SER A 520 3.68 -23.96 18.53
CA SER A 520 4.57 -25.07 18.14
C SER A 520 5.30 -24.72 16.84
N ALA A 521 6.17 -25.56 16.35
CA ALA A 521 6.77 -25.41 15.02
C ALA A 521 5.71 -25.32 13.90
N SER A 522 4.51 -25.89 14.12
CA SER A 522 3.43 -25.97 13.14
C SER A 522 2.30 -24.98 13.34
N ALA A 523 2.28 -24.16 14.41
CA ALA A 523 1.17 -23.26 14.68
C ALA A 523 1.63 -21.94 15.29
N SER A 524 1.17 -20.81 14.72
CA SER A 524 1.45 -19.47 15.23
C SER A 524 0.26 -18.52 15.04
N ILE A 525 0.22 -17.46 15.85
CA ILE A 525 -0.72 -16.38 15.74
C ILE A 525 -0.03 -15.02 15.93
N ASP A 526 -0.44 -14.04 15.17
CA ASP A 526 -0.06 -12.62 15.30
C ASP A 526 -1.34 -11.79 15.44
N ILE A 527 -1.43 -10.98 16.48
CA ILE A 527 -2.57 -10.10 16.77
C ILE A 527 -2.03 -8.70 16.95
N SER A 528 -2.64 -7.73 16.28
CA SER A 528 -2.32 -6.31 16.47
C SER A 528 -3.58 -5.47 16.57
N GLY A 529 -3.58 -4.51 17.50
CA GLY A 529 -4.60 -3.49 17.64
C GLY A 529 -4.01 -2.10 17.43
N PHE A 530 -4.82 -1.16 16.93
CA PHE A 530 -4.38 0.20 16.65
C PHE A 530 -5.48 1.24 16.92
N ILE A 531 -5.02 2.44 17.25
CA ILE A 531 -5.82 3.67 17.31
C ILE A 531 -5.01 4.74 16.58
N ASN A 532 -5.62 5.36 15.55
CA ASN A 532 -5.00 6.37 14.70
C ASN A 532 -5.81 7.68 14.80
N ASP A 533 -5.17 8.77 15.24
CA ASP A 533 -5.76 10.12 15.27
C ASP A 533 -5.17 10.94 14.11
N TYR A 534 -6.03 11.26 13.14
CA TYR A 534 -5.67 12.06 11.98
C TYR A 534 -6.14 13.48 12.13
N SER A 535 -5.27 14.43 11.81
CA SER A 535 -5.58 15.85 11.76
C SER A 535 -5.10 16.50 10.47
N GLN A 536 -5.68 17.62 10.13
CA GLN A 536 -5.37 18.36 8.90
C GLN A 536 -5.56 17.51 7.63
N LEU A 537 -6.51 16.58 7.64
CA LEU A 537 -6.88 15.80 6.46
C LEU A 537 -7.48 16.72 5.39
N ARG A 538 -7.35 16.28 4.14
CA ARG A 538 -7.96 16.97 3.00
C ARG A 538 -9.46 17.15 3.21
N ASP A 539 -9.93 18.33 2.91
CA ASP A 539 -11.31 18.75 2.86
C ASP A 539 -11.49 19.66 1.64
N PHE A 540 -12.70 20.03 1.30
CA PHE A 540 -12.97 20.94 0.20
C PHE A 540 -13.84 22.10 0.62
N THR A 541 -13.67 23.23 -0.08
CA THR A 541 -14.55 24.41 0.02
C THR A 541 -14.90 24.93 -1.36
N PHE A 542 -16.12 25.43 -1.52
CA PHE A 542 -16.52 26.08 -2.77
C PHE A 542 -15.93 27.48 -2.89
N GLY A 543 -15.60 27.84 -4.13
CA GLY A 543 -15.43 29.24 -4.53
C GLY A 543 -16.75 29.90 -4.93
N GLY A 544 -16.63 31.11 -5.42
CA GLY A 544 -17.79 31.82 -5.99
C GLY A 544 -18.24 31.21 -7.31
N LEU A 545 -19.55 30.99 -7.48
CA LEU A 545 -20.14 30.60 -8.73
C LEU A 545 -19.94 31.70 -9.77
N SER A 546 -19.46 31.36 -10.95
CA SER A 546 -19.27 32.28 -12.07
C SER A 546 -19.82 31.69 -13.37
N LEU A 547 -20.14 32.55 -14.35
CA LEU A 547 -20.56 32.12 -15.68
C LEU A 547 -19.33 32.14 -16.61
N SER A 548 -19.17 31.14 -17.47
CA SER A 548 -18.11 31.11 -18.46
C SER A 548 -18.22 32.31 -19.41
N SER A 549 -17.07 32.86 -19.82
CA SER A 549 -17.02 34.06 -20.70
C SER A 549 -17.22 33.74 -22.19
N GLY A 550 -17.30 32.45 -22.56
CA GLY A 550 -17.43 31.99 -23.94
C GLY A 550 -18.45 30.85 -24.11
N PRO A 551 -18.83 30.52 -25.36
CA PRO A 551 -19.67 29.36 -25.64
C PRO A 551 -18.92 28.03 -25.46
N PRO A 552 -19.58 26.95 -24.96
CA PRO A 552 -20.94 26.98 -24.43
C PRO A 552 -21.00 27.74 -23.10
N GLN A 553 -22.11 28.46 -22.85
CA GLN A 553 -22.33 29.06 -21.53
C GLN A 553 -22.54 27.98 -20.49
N GLN A 554 -21.71 28.01 -19.44
CA GLN A 554 -21.80 27.09 -18.32
C GLN A 554 -21.48 27.80 -17.01
N PHE A 555 -22.08 27.34 -15.92
CA PHE A 555 -21.67 27.77 -14.60
C PHE A 555 -20.37 27.08 -14.21
N ILE A 556 -19.42 27.85 -13.67
CA ILE A 556 -18.15 27.35 -13.15
C ILE A 556 -18.18 27.43 -11.63
N LEU A 557 -18.00 26.31 -10.97
CA LEU A 557 -17.93 26.21 -9.51
C LEU A 557 -16.54 25.71 -9.10
N PRO A 558 -15.63 26.60 -8.64
CA PRO A 558 -14.33 26.19 -8.15
C PRO A 558 -14.44 25.39 -6.86
N LEU A 559 -13.71 24.29 -6.76
CA LEU A 559 -13.50 23.47 -5.59
C LEU A 559 -12.04 23.60 -5.14
N TYR A 560 -11.83 24.04 -3.92
CA TYR A 560 -10.50 24.25 -3.39
C TYR A 560 -10.18 23.26 -2.28
N PRO A 561 -9.02 22.54 -2.34
CA PRO A 561 -8.59 21.70 -1.25
C PRO A 561 -8.22 22.53 -0.01
N THR A 562 -8.59 22.05 1.15
CA THR A 562 -8.30 22.61 2.48
C THR A 562 -7.86 21.50 3.43
N ASN A 563 -7.35 21.85 4.63
CA ASN A 563 -6.91 20.91 5.66
C ASN A 563 -7.87 20.87 6.87
N ASN A 564 -9.18 20.98 6.66
CA ASN A 564 -10.13 21.13 7.75
C ASN A 564 -10.72 19.81 8.27
N ALA A 565 -10.50 18.69 7.58
CA ALA A 565 -11.00 17.40 8.04
C ALA A 565 -10.08 16.75 9.08
N SER A 566 -10.67 15.85 9.87
CA SER A 566 -9.98 15.00 10.83
C SER A 566 -10.67 13.65 10.96
N ALA A 567 -9.95 12.62 11.42
CA ALA A 567 -10.52 11.30 11.61
C ALA A 567 -9.93 10.60 12.83
N LEU A 568 -10.74 9.76 13.47
CA LEU A 568 -10.29 8.76 14.43
C LEU A 568 -10.60 7.38 13.86
N THR A 569 -9.57 6.57 13.66
CA THR A 569 -9.74 5.19 13.20
C THR A 569 -9.17 4.21 14.23
N TYR A 570 -9.82 3.08 14.41
CA TYR A 570 -9.35 2.03 15.27
C TYR A 570 -9.77 0.66 14.75
N GLY A 571 -9.03 -0.34 15.16
CA GLY A 571 -9.30 -1.69 14.72
C GLY A 571 -8.31 -2.71 15.26
N PHE A 572 -8.46 -3.93 14.80
CA PHE A 572 -7.53 -5.01 15.10
C PHE A 572 -7.37 -5.93 13.89
N GLU A 573 -6.25 -6.61 13.86
CA GLU A 573 -5.83 -7.49 12.80
C GLU A 573 -5.30 -8.79 13.42
N VAL A 574 -5.67 -9.92 12.83
CA VAL A 574 -5.25 -11.24 13.28
C VAL A 574 -4.73 -12.01 12.07
N SER A 575 -3.59 -12.67 12.21
CA SER A 575 -3.17 -13.68 11.26
C SER A 575 -2.76 -14.96 12.01
N ALA A 576 -3.10 -16.10 11.46
CA ALA A 576 -2.77 -17.40 12.01
C ALA A 576 -2.26 -18.32 10.91
N ASP A 577 -1.20 -19.03 11.24
CA ASP A 577 -0.59 -20.08 10.41
C ASP A 577 -0.69 -21.41 11.15
N TRP A 578 -1.19 -22.43 10.45
CA TRP A 578 -1.32 -23.77 11.02
C TRP A 578 -1.00 -24.85 9.98
N LYS A 579 -0.11 -25.76 10.35
CA LYS A 579 0.21 -26.98 9.60
C LYS A 579 -0.29 -28.19 10.38
N PRO A 580 -1.57 -28.62 10.20
CA PRO A 580 -2.09 -29.80 10.89
C PRO A 580 -1.35 -31.08 10.51
N MET A 581 -0.73 -31.11 9.35
CA MET A 581 0.14 -32.18 8.87
C MET A 581 1.14 -31.63 7.82
N ASN A 582 2.26 -32.31 7.58
CA ASN A 582 3.36 -31.84 6.70
C ASN A 582 2.91 -31.48 5.28
N ARG A 583 1.81 -32.07 4.80
CA ARG A 583 1.26 -31.83 3.45
C ARG A 583 0.12 -30.81 3.42
N TRP A 584 -0.28 -30.25 4.54
CA TRP A 584 -1.41 -29.32 4.62
C TRP A 584 -1.06 -28.06 5.41
N HIS A 585 -1.13 -26.92 4.76
CA HIS A 585 -0.84 -25.64 5.37
C HIS A 585 -2.06 -24.70 5.23
N LEU A 586 -2.56 -24.24 6.36
CA LEU A 586 -3.67 -23.31 6.48
C LEU A 586 -3.15 -21.95 6.92
N HIS A 587 -3.53 -20.92 6.19
CA HIS A 587 -3.30 -19.52 6.55
C HIS A 587 -4.64 -18.81 6.69
N SER A 588 -4.83 -18.10 7.77
CA SER A 588 -6.02 -17.28 8.03
C SER A 588 -5.60 -15.86 8.35
N SER A 589 -6.28 -14.89 7.79
CA SER A 589 -6.14 -13.49 8.19
C SER A 589 -7.52 -12.84 8.31
N TYR A 590 -7.69 -11.99 9.34
CA TYR A 590 -8.90 -11.22 9.58
C TYR A 590 -8.54 -9.82 10.02
N SER A 591 -9.30 -8.83 9.56
CA SER A 591 -9.19 -7.45 10.02
C SER A 591 -10.56 -6.82 10.28
N TYR A 592 -10.59 -6.02 11.33
CA TYR A 592 -11.69 -5.12 11.67
C TYR A 592 -11.20 -3.69 11.67
N LEU A 593 -11.94 -2.80 11.01
CA LEU A 593 -11.66 -1.37 10.91
C LEU A 593 -12.94 -0.57 11.19
N ASP A 594 -12.88 0.39 12.09
CA ASP A 594 -13.91 1.41 12.25
C ASP A 594 -13.30 2.81 12.11
N MET A 595 -14.05 3.71 11.47
CA MET A 595 -13.57 5.03 11.10
C MET A 595 -14.62 6.08 11.47
N HIS A 596 -14.21 7.16 12.13
CA HIS A 596 -15.04 8.30 12.46
C HIS A 596 -14.41 9.53 11.83
N ILE A 597 -15.05 10.08 10.82
CA ILE A 597 -14.56 11.22 10.05
C ILE A 597 -15.37 12.47 10.41
N SER A 598 -14.66 13.57 10.61
CA SER A 598 -15.24 14.91 10.78
C SER A 598 -14.71 15.77 9.65
N SER A 599 -15.58 16.15 8.73
CA SER A 599 -15.29 16.95 7.55
C SER A 599 -16.42 17.94 7.29
N SER A 600 -16.25 18.85 6.32
CA SER A 600 -17.33 19.68 5.82
C SER A 600 -18.39 18.82 5.10
N GLU A 601 -19.60 19.38 4.91
CA GLU A 601 -20.65 18.71 4.14
C GLU A 601 -20.22 18.39 2.71
N LEU A 602 -19.36 19.23 2.12
CA LEU A 602 -18.84 19.06 0.77
C LEU A 602 -17.92 17.85 0.64
N SER A 603 -17.10 17.58 1.64
CA SER A 603 -16.19 16.44 1.65
C SER A 603 -16.89 15.09 1.72
N GLN A 604 -18.20 15.07 1.98
CA GLN A 604 -18.96 13.80 1.90
C GLN A 604 -18.95 13.21 0.48
N PHE A 605 -18.67 14.01 -0.54
CA PHE A 605 -18.50 13.56 -1.93
C PHE A 605 -17.06 13.14 -2.25
N ASP A 606 -16.09 13.37 -1.36
CA ASP A 606 -14.72 12.85 -1.50
C ASP A 606 -14.62 11.44 -0.89
N PRO A 607 -14.58 10.37 -1.70
CA PRO A 607 -14.48 9.01 -1.20
C PRO A 607 -13.14 8.74 -0.51
N THR A 608 -12.09 9.50 -0.84
CA THR A 608 -10.74 9.26 -0.31
C THR A 608 -10.52 9.86 1.08
N THR A 609 -11.36 10.81 1.52
CA THR A 609 -11.30 11.41 2.85
C THR A 609 -12.67 11.53 3.50
N GLY A 610 -13.54 12.39 3.01
CA GLY A 610 -14.80 12.73 3.68
C GLY A 610 -15.80 11.56 3.81
N SER A 611 -15.73 10.60 2.92
CA SER A 611 -16.50 9.35 2.94
C SER A 611 -15.64 8.08 3.00
N ALA A 612 -14.38 8.20 3.46
CA ALA A 612 -13.46 7.06 3.53
C ALA A 612 -13.96 5.91 4.43
N ASP A 613 -14.82 6.19 5.43
CA ASP A 613 -15.54 5.20 6.23
C ASP A 613 -16.53 4.36 5.41
N LYS A 614 -17.04 4.89 4.31
CA LYS A 614 -18.03 4.25 3.44
C LYS A 614 -17.39 3.52 2.25
N VAL A 615 -16.12 3.78 1.94
CA VAL A 615 -15.34 3.08 0.89
C VAL A 615 -14.32 2.12 1.46
N SER A 616 -14.22 2.03 2.79
CA SER A 616 -13.35 1.08 3.49
C SER A 616 -14.18 -0.01 4.13
N PRO A 617 -13.92 -1.31 3.86
CA PRO A 617 -14.67 -2.40 4.44
C PRO A 617 -14.37 -2.51 5.93
N ARG A 618 -15.43 -2.70 6.75
CA ARG A 618 -15.27 -2.91 8.20
C ARG A 618 -14.67 -4.27 8.52
N HIS A 619 -15.00 -5.29 7.73
CA HIS A 619 -14.55 -6.66 7.94
C HIS A 619 -13.93 -7.21 6.67
N GLN A 620 -12.76 -7.81 6.79
CA GLN A 620 -12.10 -8.56 5.73
C GLN A 620 -11.62 -9.89 6.31
N LEU A 621 -11.80 -10.97 5.56
CA LEU A 621 -11.32 -12.31 5.89
C LEU A 621 -10.61 -12.91 4.68
N SER A 622 -9.49 -13.56 4.91
CA SER A 622 -8.78 -14.37 3.92
C SER A 622 -8.42 -15.72 4.54
N LEU A 623 -8.79 -16.80 3.87
CA LEU A 623 -8.47 -18.17 4.27
C LEU A 623 -7.84 -18.90 3.09
N ARG A 624 -6.61 -19.35 3.27
CA ARG A 624 -5.87 -20.13 2.27
C ARG A 624 -5.64 -21.54 2.79
N SER A 625 -5.90 -22.54 1.93
CA SER A 625 -5.67 -23.94 2.18
C SER A 625 -4.75 -24.50 1.09
N ASN A 626 -3.53 -24.80 1.45
CA ASN A 626 -2.50 -25.35 0.57
C ASN A 626 -2.31 -26.83 0.90
N TYR A 627 -2.72 -27.74 0.01
CA TYR A 627 -2.67 -29.17 0.25
C TYR A 627 -1.87 -29.88 -0.84
N ASP A 628 -0.83 -30.60 -0.43
CA ASP A 628 -0.02 -31.45 -1.29
C ASP A 628 -0.61 -32.87 -1.30
N ILE A 629 -1.48 -33.16 -2.29
CA ILE A 629 -2.11 -34.49 -2.47
C ILE A 629 -1.02 -35.56 -2.61
N SER A 630 0.03 -35.20 -3.37
CA SER A 630 1.24 -36.02 -3.52
C SER A 630 2.45 -35.11 -3.81
N GLU A 631 3.62 -35.64 -3.94
CA GLU A 631 4.81 -34.86 -4.36
C GLU A 631 4.65 -34.22 -5.74
N LYS A 632 3.75 -34.77 -6.58
CA LYS A 632 3.49 -34.28 -7.94
C LYS A 632 2.22 -33.45 -8.08
N LEU A 633 1.27 -33.55 -7.18
CA LEU A 633 -0.05 -32.96 -7.31
C LEU A 633 -0.40 -32.10 -6.10
N GLN A 634 -0.69 -30.81 -6.34
CA GLN A 634 -1.02 -29.82 -5.32
C GLN A 634 -2.37 -29.18 -5.63
N ILE A 635 -3.19 -28.99 -4.62
CA ILE A 635 -4.42 -28.17 -4.69
C ILE A 635 -4.30 -27.02 -3.69
N ASN A 636 -4.60 -25.81 -4.15
CA ASN A 636 -4.55 -24.60 -3.35
C ASN A 636 -5.89 -23.88 -3.51
N LEU A 637 -6.52 -23.54 -2.40
CA LEU A 637 -7.79 -22.83 -2.34
C LEU A 637 -7.60 -21.52 -1.58
N TRP A 638 -8.23 -20.46 -2.06
CA TRP A 638 -8.18 -19.15 -1.43
C TRP A 638 -9.58 -18.52 -1.37
N LEU A 639 -10.17 -18.50 -0.18
CA LEU A 639 -11.46 -17.89 0.13
C LEU A 639 -11.23 -16.48 0.69
N ARG A 640 -12.00 -15.51 0.21
CA ARG A 640 -11.96 -14.12 0.69
C ARG A 640 -13.37 -13.60 0.92
N TYR A 641 -13.54 -12.83 1.99
CA TYR A 641 -14.74 -12.06 2.30
C TYR A 641 -14.39 -10.59 2.48
N THR A 642 -15.18 -9.71 1.90
CA THR A 642 -15.08 -8.26 2.06
C THR A 642 -16.47 -7.71 2.36
N SER A 643 -16.61 -6.95 3.44
CA SER A 643 -17.88 -6.31 3.81
C SER A 643 -18.21 -5.16 2.86
N LYS A 644 -19.49 -4.76 2.82
CA LYS A 644 -20.04 -3.75 1.92
C LYS A 644 -19.27 -2.42 1.90
N LEU A 645 -19.27 -1.75 0.74
CA LEU A 645 -18.77 -0.38 0.54
C LEU A 645 -19.98 0.52 0.24
N ALA A 646 -20.47 1.20 1.29
CA ALA A 646 -21.76 1.88 1.22
C ALA A 646 -21.77 3.09 0.27
N PHE A 647 -20.63 3.76 0.06
CA PHE A 647 -20.54 4.92 -0.83
C PHE A 647 -20.83 4.57 -2.30
N TYR A 648 -20.38 3.40 -2.73
CA TYR A 648 -20.51 2.94 -4.11
C TYR A 648 -21.68 1.96 -4.31
N ASP A 649 -22.50 1.73 -3.27
CA ASP A 649 -23.54 0.71 -3.25
C ASP A 649 -23.02 -0.65 -3.71
N ILE A 650 -21.85 -1.04 -3.19
CA ILE A 650 -21.25 -2.35 -3.41
C ILE A 650 -21.59 -3.23 -2.21
N PRO A 651 -22.36 -4.33 -2.41
CA PRO A 651 -22.70 -5.24 -1.33
C PRO A 651 -21.45 -5.96 -0.81
N ASP A 652 -21.59 -6.63 0.33
CA ASP A 652 -20.61 -7.61 0.77
C ASP A 652 -20.48 -8.76 -0.23
N TYR A 653 -19.28 -9.27 -0.39
CA TYR A 653 -19.04 -10.35 -1.34
C TYR A 653 -18.03 -11.37 -0.82
N VAL A 654 -18.19 -12.61 -1.29
CA VAL A 654 -17.27 -13.72 -1.08
C VAL A 654 -16.70 -14.15 -2.43
N THR A 655 -15.38 -14.27 -2.51
CA THR A 655 -14.69 -14.80 -3.69
C THR A 655 -13.87 -16.02 -3.33
N MET A 656 -13.69 -16.93 -4.27
CA MET A 656 -12.81 -18.08 -4.14
C MET A 656 -11.95 -18.24 -5.39
N ASP A 657 -10.65 -18.45 -5.17
CA ASP A 657 -9.71 -18.86 -6.20
C ASP A 657 -9.23 -20.28 -5.90
N ALA A 658 -8.93 -21.03 -6.95
CA ALA A 658 -8.40 -22.38 -6.85
C ALA A 658 -7.27 -22.58 -7.86
N LYS A 659 -6.17 -23.19 -7.41
CA LYS A 659 -5.06 -23.61 -8.29
C LYS A 659 -4.80 -25.10 -8.12
N LEU A 660 -4.83 -25.82 -9.22
CA LEU A 660 -4.34 -27.20 -9.33
C LEU A 660 -2.99 -27.16 -10.03
N ALA A 661 -1.94 -27.71 -9.41
CA ALA A 661 -0.61 -27.77 -9.98
C ALA A 661 -0.12 -29.20 -10.05
N PHE A 662 0.39 -29.60 -11.21
CA PHE A 662 0.92 -30.94 -11.48
C PHE A 662 2.37 -30.85 -11.93
N LYS A 663 3.26 -31.59 -11.27
CA LYS A 663 4.69 -31.71 -11.57
C LYS A 663 5.01 -33.08 -12.16
N PRO A 664 4.89 -33.28 -13.49
CA PRO A 664 5.22 -34.54 -14.12
C PRO A 664 6.67 -34.95 -13.87
N VAL A 665 7.58 -33.98 -13.92
CA VAL A 665 9.01 -34.10 -13.60
C VAL A 665 9.43 -32.92 -12.72
N LYS A 666 10.59 -33.01 -12.04
CA LYS A 666 11.04 -31.98 -11.06
C LYS A 666 11.11 -30.55 -11.62
N ASN A 667 11.41 -30.43 -12.90
CA ASN A 667 11.69 -29.14 -13.54
C ASN A 667 10.48 -28.53 -14.27
N VAL A 668 9.35 -29.24 -14.38
CA VAL A 668 8.15 -28.81 -15.08
C VAL A 668 6.96 -28.78 -14.13
N GLU A 669 6.25 -27.66 -14.09
CA GLU A 669 4.96 -27.51 -13.40
C GLU A 669 3.90 -27.10 -14.42
N LEU A 670 2.85 -27.90 -14.55
CA LEU A 670 1.63 -27.56 -15.27
C LEU A 670 0.58 -27.10 -14.26
N PHE A 671 -0.19 -26.08 -14.58
CA PHE A 671 -1.19 -25.59 -13.63
C PHE A 671 -2.47 -25.13 -14.31
N LEU A 672 -3.58 -25.31 -13.61
CA LEU A 672 -4.89 -24.76 -13.90
C LEU A 672 -5.31 -23.86 -12.76
N VAL A 673 -5.76 -22.65 -13.08
CA VAL A 673 -6.22 -21.68 -12.09
C VAL A 673 -7.62 -21.22 -12.44
N GLY A 674 -8.50 -21.22 -11.45
CA GLY A 674 -9.81 -20.56 -11.51
C GLY A 674 -9.82 -19.39 -10.54
N GLN A 675 -10.23 -18.24 -10.99
CA GLN A 675 -10.34 -17.00 -10.20
C GLN A 675 -11.79 -16.58 -10.07
N ASN A 676 -12.17 -16.06 -8.90
CA ASN A 676 -13.53 -15.55 -8.62
C ASN A 676 -14.63 -16.59 -8.86
N LEU A 677 -14.42 -17.85 -8.45
CA LEU A 677 -15.24 -19.01 -8.83
C LEU A 677 -16.68 -18.95 -8.34
N PHE A 678 -16.98 -18.20 -7.25
CA PHE A 678 -18.31 -18.14 -6.65
C PHE A 678 -19.28 -17.21 -7.37
N SER A 679 -18.77 -16.29 -8.18
CA SER A 679 -19.60 -15.35 -8.93
C SER A 679 -19.13 -15.27 -10.38
N GLU A 680 -20.06 -15.13 -11.32
CA GLU A 680 -19.69 -14.88 -12.71
C GLU A 680 -18.96 -13.54 -12.85
N HIS A 681 -19.40 -12.55 -12.07
CA HIS A 681 -18.78 -11.25 -11.95
C HIS A 681 -19.24 -10.56 -10.66
N HIS A 682 -18.41 -9.66 -10.13
CA HIS A 682 -18.73 -8.82 -8.96
C HIS A 682 -18.09 -7.44 -9.10
N ARG A 683 -18.51 -6.49 -8.27
CA ARG A 683 -17.91 -5.14 -8.18
C ARG A 683 -17.00 -5.07 -6.98
N GLU A 684 -15.89 -4.32 -7.11
CA GLU A 684 -14.96 -4.15 -6.00
C GLU A 684 -14.75 -2.67 -5.64
N PHE A 685 -14.73 -1.77 -6.63
CA PHE A 685 -14.48 -0.34 -6.41
C PHE A 685 -14.96 0.51 -7.59
N VAL A 686 -14.93 1.84 -7.41
CA VAL A 686 -15.13 2.85 -8.45
C VAL A 686 -13.95 3.81 -8.39
N SER A 687 -13.43 4.23 -9.54
CA SER A 687 -12.31 5.16 -9.61
C SER A 687 -12.67 6.53 -9.03
N ASP A 688 -11.75 7.08 -8.25
CA ASP A 688 -11.89 8.38 -7.55
C ASP A 688 -11.12 9.52 -8.24
N ILE A 689 -10.19 9.22 -9.13
CA ILE A 689 -9.35 10.21 -9.82
C ILE A 689 -9.60 10.17 -11.33
N ILE A 690 -9.42 9.01 -11.95
CA ILE A 690 -9.67 8.83 -13.38
C ILE A 690 -11.13 8.40 -13.52
N PRO A 691 -11.98 9.11 -14.27
CA PRO A 691 -13.40 8.78 -14.38
C PRO A 691 -13.65 7.56 -15.28
N SER A 692 -12.99 6.44 -14.98
CA SER A 692 -13.20 5.16 -15.66
C SER A 692 -14.60 4.62 -15.39
N MET A 693 -15.20 3.97 -16.37
CA MET A 693 -16.50 3.28 -16.18
C MET A 693 -16.39 2.21 -15.10
N PRO A 694 -17.36 2.14 -14.16
CA PRO A 694 -17.38 1.10 -13.14
C PRO A 694 -17.39 -0.29 -13.76
N ALA A 695 -16.45 -1.13 -13.33
CA ALA A 695 -16.24 -2.44 -13.91
C ALA A 695 -16.85 -3.58 -13.09
N ARG A 696 -17.30 -4.61 -13.78
CA ARG A 696 -17.63 -5.92 -13.23
C ARG A 696 -16.42 -6.83 -13.39
N ILE A 697 -15.81 -7.21 -12.29
CA ILE A 697 -14.62 -8.09 -12.27
C ILE A 697 -15.08 -9.52 -12.60
N PRO A 698 -14.60 -10.13 -13.69
CA PRO A 698 -15.10 -11.39 -14.16
C PRO A 698 -14.52 -12.60 -13.40
N ARG A 699 -15.24 -13.74 -13.49
CA ARG A 699 -14.64 -15.05 -13.27
C ARG A 699 -13.60 -15.31 -14.35
N GLY A 700 -12.44 -15.82 -13.97
CA GLY A 700 -11.36 -16.17 -14.89
C GLY A 700 -10.92 -17.62 -14.75
N ILE A 701 -10.56 -18.26 -15.85
CA ILE A 701 -9.91 -19.56 -15.87
C ILE A 701 -8.71 -19.46 -16.80
N TYR A 702 -7.55 -19.93 -16.36
CA TYR A 702 -6.38 -19.99 -17.20
C TYR A 702 -5.52 -21.22 -16.89
N VAL A 703 -4.74 -21.64 -17.87
CA VAL A 703 -3.76 -22.73 -17.78
C VAL A 703 -2.38 -22.20 -18.08
N GLY A 704 -1.37 -22.86 -17.57
CA GLY A 704 0.00 -22.51 -17.89
C GLY A 704 1.00 -23.62 -17.55
N ALA A 705 2.21 -23.41 -18.02
CA ALA A 705 3.35 -24.26 -17.78
C ALA A 705 4.56 -23.44 -17.34
N GLN A 706 5.32 -23.97 -16.41
CA GLN A 706 6.62 -23.43 -15.98
C GLN A 706 7.71 -24.50 -16.18
N TRP A 707 8.85 -24.07 -16.67
CA TRP A 707 10.00 -24.93 -16.89
C TRP A 707 11.27 -24.26 -16.34
N ARG A 708 12.07 -25.04 -15.56
CA ARG A 708 13.36 -24.62 -14.98
C ARG A 708 14.44 -25.60 -15.38
N PHE A 709 15.53 -25.11 -15.94
CA PHE A 709 16.68 -25.95 -16.36
C PHE A 709 18.01 -25.19 -16.34
#